data_d1cf7971c4b5ab1b71785be8575c45eb
#
_entry.id   d1cf7971c4b5ab1b71785be8575c45eb
#
_cell.length_a   1.000
_cell.length_b   1.000
_cell.length_c   1.000
_cell.angle_alpha   90.00
_cell.angle_beta   90.00
_cell.angle_gamma   90.00
#
_symmetry.space_group_name_H-M   'P 1'
#
loop_
_entity.id
_entity.type
_entity.pdbx_description
1 polymer ?
#
loop_
_entity_poly.entity_id
_entity_poly.type
_entity_poly.pdbx_seq_one_letter_code
_entity_poly.pdbx_strand_id
1 'polypeptide(L)'
;MIKSFFLAQFISILFTVLIFPQQVLIRGKVTDGATGQPLSFANIRISETLTGTAANIDGGFELKVLKGSYKIIASYIGYYSDTLTINTNSQINNLNFELRQTEVVLPEIVVNPGVNPALEIIRKAIEKKNSGKSLLKSSEVQAYTKGIIRTTEDITSNDNSIGVGVGGSDTTELIISGILENHSKNYFKEPDKYKSIIIARKQSANIPPDINILTGGRLLQNFYENDLNFLGKDLPSPVSDNALDYYYYRIESTAYKNSQKIYNIYIEPNLSSDPGFTGSIFIADSTFELIKVDLILNRAANTGGVFDTVNVFQQFDEFSGIQLPIDYRLFVKANLFGLVRIGFELNTILFNYKINQELSDDIFNKAILTVLPDADDKDSSYWIATPTIPNTSEEQAAYTRIDSLERVPWNFWDNFLLLSTGINLNKNISVSSPLSLYHFSRVEGHSLDFGIFANDLLKKRFNSALKLSYGFSDKKFKQDFTAGYLLGDYRTWEIKLNIFNKLKVLFEDSDNYGELLSTLVTLISKDEFRDYYYSKGFAFEVEGELFPVLKVRTGFSNKTDNSAFVNTNFSFFNRDKEYKNNPSVFPSKINTINIGFDIDFRDYIEDGYFRRRTSLGRSFVLFSGDIYYSDKNFLASDLNFKIYEFKSRVFIRTLKSASLNISLYTRYTDGTTAYQDLYSLPGNIDVVFNSETFRTLNLNEAAGDKIFTLNLTHNFRDELFRLLNVPLIKNYEIMFSLIFNMALSDLNESTKQISPHFVKTFKHPFYELGFGIGQGIIPFKIEFMWKLNYRDGNNFRVGLNMPLL
;
A
#
# COMPACT_ATOMS: atom_id res chain seq x y z
N MET A 1 18.58 -16.53 60.77
CA MET A 1 17.28 -16.94 60.21
C MET A 1 16.88 -16.10 58.99
N ILE A 2 16.94 -14.75 59.00
CA ILE A 2 16.50 -13.91 57.86
C ILE A 2 17.36 -14.13 56.59
N LYS A 3 18.68 -14.25 56.70
CA LYS A 3 19.57 -14.51 55.55
C LYS A 3 19.34 -15.86 54.89
N SER A 4 19.00 -16.89 55.66
CA SER A 4 18.67 -18.21 55.15
C SER A 4 17.31 -18.27 54.45
N PHE A 5 16.37 -17.41 54.82
CA PHE A 5 15.06 -17.32 54.20
C PHE A 5 15.16 -16.64 52.82
N PHE A 6 15.94 -15.56 52.72
CA PHE A 6 16.18 -14.90 51.43
C PHE A 6 17.00 -15.76 50.46
N LEU A 7 17.96 -16.56 50.96
CA LEU A 7 18.70 -17.48 50.13
C LEU A 7 17.84 -18.62 49.62
N ALA A 8 16.90 -19.13 50.45
CA ALA A 8 15.99 -20.18 50.05
C ALA A 8 14.95 -19.65 49.01
N GLN A 9 14.46 -18.40 49.17
CA GLN A 9 13.61 -17.76 48.19
C GLN A 9 14.33 -17.46 46.88
N PHE A 10 15.60 -17.01 46.94
CA PHE A 10 16.41 -16.75 45.74
C PHE A 10 16.72 -18.06 44.99
N ILE A 11 17.00 -19.15 45.68
CA ILE A 11 17.18 -20.49 45.11
C ILE A 11 15.85 -21.01 44.54
N SER A 12 14.72 -20.80 45.21
CA SER A 12 13.38 -21.17 44.69
C SER A 12 13.01 -20.41 43.43
N ILE A 13 13.36 -19.11 43.31
CA ILE A 13 13.15 -18.30 42.12
C ILE A 13 14.10 -18.75 40.97
N LEU A 14 15.33 -19.19 41.28
CA LEU A 14 16.26 -19.71 40.28
C LEU A 14 15.81 -21.04 39.69
N PHE A 15 15.08 -21.86 40.45
CA PHE A 15 14.55 -23.15 39.97
C PHE A 15 13.25 -23.04 39.20
N THR A 16 12.50 -21.93 39.28
CA THR A 16 11.28 -21.72 38.51
C THR A 16 11.51 -21.16 37.07
N VAL A 17 12.76 -20.86 36.72
CA VAL A 17 13.09 -20.17 35.45
C VAL A 17 13.43 -21.13 34.30
N LEU A 18 13.43 -22.44 34.44
CA LEU A 18 13.92 -23.36 33.40
C LEU A 18 13.07 -24.62 33.16
N ILE A 19 11.76 -24.48 33.04
CA ILE A 19 10.96 -25.52 32.38
C ILE A 19 10.34 -24.91 31.12
N PHE A 20 11.17 -24.54 30.15
CA PHE A 20 10.69 -24.47 28.77
C PHE A 20 10.48 -25.91 28.28
N PRO A 21 9.26 -26.27 27.86
CA PRO A 21 9.04 -27.59 27.28
C PRO A 21 9.92 -27.72 26.04
N GLN A 22 10.87 -28.67 26.07
CA GLN A 22 11.77 -28.91 24.94
C GLN A 22 10.92 -29.36 23.74
N GLN A 23 10.84 -28.48 22.72
CA GLN A 23 10.26 -28.85 21.43
C GLN A 23 11.23 -29.75 20.67
N VAL A 24 10.67 -30.74 19.99
CA VAL A 24 11.37 -31.64 19.09
C VAL A 24 11.02 -31.29 17.66
N LEU A 25 12.05 -31.16 16.84
CA LEU A 25 11.91 -30.90 15.41
C LEU A 25 11.89 -32.22 14.65
N ILE A 26 10.84 -32.41 13.84
CA ILE A 26 10.63 -33.52 12.94
C ILE A 26 10.79 -33.03 11.53
N ARG A 27 11.68 -33.62 10.75
CA ARG A 27 11.92 -33.34 9.34
C ARG A 27 11.69 -34.58 8.50
N GLY A 28 11.19 -34.37 7.28
CA GLY A 28 11.00 -35.42 6.31
C GLY A 28 10.59 -34.92 4.95
N LYS A 29 10.27 -35.86 4.09
CA LYS A 29 9.73 -35.61 2.74
C LYS A 29 8.46 -36.39 2.50
N VAL A 30 7.60 -35.85 1.64
CA VAL A 30 6.42 -36.54 1.10
C VAL A 30 6.62 -36.72 -0.39
N THR A 31 6.55 -37.95 -0.85
CA THR A 31 6.77 -38.32 -2.25
C THR A 31 5.68 -39.26 -2.76
N ASP A 32 5.51 -39.26 -4.07
CA ASP A 32 4.72 -40.30 -4.76
C ASP A 32 5.43 -41.65 -4.67
N GLY A 33 4.78 -42.62 -4.11
CA GLY A 33 5.36 -43.96 -3.89
C GLY A 33 5.67 -44.75 -5.16
N ALA A 34 5.08 -44.37 -6.32
CA ALA A 34 5.33 -45.02 -7.60
C ALA A 34 6.44 -44.38 -8.42
N THR A 35 6.50 -43.03 -8.40
CA THR A 35 7.40 -42.24 -9.24
C THR A 35 8.59 -41.65 -8.48
N GLY A 36 8.52 -41.59 -7.16
CA GLY A 36 9.49 -40.91 -6.30
C GLY A 36 9.47 -39.39 -6.40
N GLN A 37 8.57 -38.81 -7.19
CA GLN A 37 8.44 -37.36 -7.35
C GLN A 37 7.94 -36.70 -6.06
N PRO A 38 8.41 -35.48 -5.71
CA PRO A 38 7.91 -34.77 -4.55
C PRO A 38 6.43 -34.44 -4.68
N LEU A 39 5.67 -34.67 -3.62
CA LEU A 39 4.30 -34.21 -3.49
C LEU A 39 4.33 -32.81 -2.84
N SER A 40 4.54 -31.82 -3.68
CA SER A 40 4.59 -30.44 -3.28
C SER A 40 3.33 -30.06 -2.52
N PHE A 41 3.54 -29.50 -1.33
CA PHE A 41 2.42 -28.96 -0.56
C PHE A 41 1.48 -30.02 0.05
N ALA A 42 1.93 -31.24 0.19
CA ALA A 42 1.21 -32.23 0.97
C ALA A 42 0.95 -31.74 2.40
N ASN A 43 -0.22 -32.07 2.93
CA ASN A 43 -0.59 -31.68 4.28
C ASN A 43 -0.04 -32.72 5.29
N ILE A 44 0.61 -32.25 6.32
CA ILE A 44 1.17 -33.06 7.43
C ILE A 44 0.54 -32.59 8.73
N ARG A 45 -0.20 -33.42 9.44
CA ARG A 45 -0.86 -33.08 10.70
C ARG A 45 -0.68 -34.15 11.78
N ILE A 46 -0.81 -33.72 13.02
CA ILE A 46 -0.90 -34.63 14.15
C ILE A 46 -2.37 -35.06 14.30
N SER A 47 -2.59 -36.40 14.34
CA SER A 47 -3.94 -36.93 14.51
C SER A 47 -4.63 -36.35 15.73
N GLU A 48 -5.93 -36.05 15.59
CA GLU A 48 -6.78 -35.55 16.68
C GLU A 48 -6.35 -34.19 17.24
N THR A 49 -5.47 -33.43 16.51
CA THR A 49 -5.06 -32.09 16.91
C THR A 49 -5.21 -31.12 15.75
N LEU A 50 -5.16 -29.82 16.06
CA LEU A 50 -5.15 -28.73 15.07
C LEU A 50 -3.72 -28.31 14.71
N THR A 51 -2.72 -29.11 15.06
CA THR A 51 -1.30 -28.83 14.80
C THR A 51 -0.86 -29.56 13.55
N GLY A 52 -0.32 -28.80 12.59
CA GLY A 52 0.16 -29.35 11.32
C GLY A 52 1.10 -28.40 10.61
N THR A 53 1.55 -28.81 9.43
CA THR A 53 2.40 -28.06 8.51
C THR A 53 2.10 -28.51 7.08
N ALA A 54 2.65 -27.81 6.08
CA ALA A 54 2.64 -28.23 4.69
C ALA A 54 4.05 -28.47 4.18
N ALA A 55 4.20 -29.39 3.24
CA ALA A 55 5.46 -29.59 2.54
C ALA A 55 5.77 -28.36 1.65
N ASN A 56 7.06 -28.07 1.43
CA ASN A 56 7.51 -27.11 0.43
C ASN A 56 7.39 -27.70 -1.00
N ILE A 57 7.86 -26.96 -2.00
CA ILE A 57 7.80 -27.38 -3.41
C ILE A 57 8.59 -28.67 -3.67
N ASP A 58 9.65 -28.92 -2.92
CA ASP A 58 10.50 -30.13 -3.00
C ASP A 58 9.96 -31.29 -2.17
N GLY A 59 8.72 -31.19 -1.63
CA GLY A 59 8.09 -32.18 -0.78
C GLY A 59 8.63 -32.22 0.66
N GLY A 60 9.59 -31.36 1.00
CA GLY A 60 10.21 -31.29 2.34
C GLY A 60 9.28 -30.62 3.36
N PHE A 61 9.24 -31.14 4.59
CA PHE A 61 8.45 -30.54 5.67
C PHE A 61 9.21 -30.47 6.99
N GLU A 62 8.79 -29.55 7.85
CA GLU A 62 9.22 -29.44 9.24
C GLU A 62 7.99 -29.35 10.15
N LEU A 63 7.93 -30.22 11.16
CA LEU A 63 6.87 -30.24 12.17
C LEU A 63 7.51 -30.15 13.55
N LYS A 64 7.01 -29.21 14.37
CA LYS A 64 7.52 -28.94 15.72
C LYS A 64 6.52 -29.40 16.77
N VAL A 65 6.95 -30.29 17.66
CA VAL A 65 6.10 -30.90 18.69
C VAL A 65 6.82 -30.93 20.04
N LEU A 66 6.08 -31.06 21.11
CA LEU A 66 6.65 -31.35 22.42
C LEU A 66 7.13 -32.81 22.47
N LYS A 67 7.96 -33.14 23.45
CA LYS A 67 8.31 -34.56 23.69
C LYS A 67 7.03 -35.36 24.01
N GLY A 68 6.85 -36.47 23.30
CA GLY A 68 5.67 -37.32 23.45
C GLY A 68 5.56 -38.39 22.36
N SER A 69 4.45 -39.10 22.34
CA SER A 69 4.11 -40.07 21.29
C SER A 69 3.00 -39.44 20.40
N TYR A 70 3.22 -39.44 19.09
CA TYR A 70 2.32 -38.82 18.13
C TYR A 70 2.03 -39.72 16.94
N LYS A 71 0.79 -39.66 16.45
CA LYS A 71 0.41 -40.20 15.15
C LYS A 71 0.44 -39.05 14.15
N ILE A 72 1.33 -39.10 13.19
CA ILE A 72 1.49 -38.09 12.15
C ILE A 72 0.87 -38.63 10.86
N ILE A 73 -0.02 -37.85 10.27
CA ILE A 73 -0.74 -38.19 9.04
C ILE A 73 -0.22 -37.28 7.94
N ALA A 74 0.29 -37.87 6.84
CA ALA A 74 0.50 -37.16 5.59
C ALA A 74 -0.64 -37.45 4.64
N SER A 75 -1.18 -36.38 4.01
CA SER A 75 -2.30 -36.50 3.08
C SER A 75 -2.10 -35.62 1.86
N TYR A 76 -2.56 -36.10 0.69
CA TYR A 76 -2.60 -35.36 -0.56
C TYR A 76 -3.81 -35.82 -1.37
N ILE A 77 -4.50 -34.87 -2.04
CA ILE A 77 -5.70 -35.21 -2.84
C ILE A 77 -5.29 -36.09 -4.00
N GLY A 78 -6.01 -37.21 -4.21
CA GLY A 78 -5.67 -38.22 -5.22
C GLY A 78 -4.69 -39.28 -4.70
N TYR A 79 -4.38 -39.28 -3.39
CA TYR A 79 -3.54 -40.27 -2.74
C TYR A 79 -4.17 -40.81 -1.46
N TYR A 80 -3.84 -42.07 -1.13
CA TYR A 80 -4.15 -42.61 0.18
C TYR A 80 -3.27 -41.94 1.23
N SER A 81 -3.88 -41.47 2.31
CA SER A 81 -3.11 -40.91 3.44
C SER A 81 -2.31 -42.00 4.12
N ASP A 82 -1.12 -41.65 4.55
CA ASP A 82 -0.24 -42.53 5.35
C ASP A 82 -0.12 -41.98 6.77
N THR A 83 -0.03 -42.91 7.75
CA THR A 83 0.00 -42.55 9.16
C THR A 83 1.16 -43.28 9.85
N LEU A 84 2.11 -42.52 10.38
CA LEU A 84 3.23 -43.03 11.13
C LEU A 84 3.11 -42.64 12.60
N THR A 85 3.34 -43.65 13.47
CA THR A 85 3.40 -43.40 14.92
C THR A 85 4.87 -43.25 15.32
N ILE A 86 5.17 -42.13 15.97
CA ILE A 86 6.54 -41.80 16.36
C ILE A 86 6.62 -41.45 17.84
N ASN A 87 7.81 -41.65 18.44
CA ASN A 87 8.11 -41.20 19.78
C ASN A 87 9.21 -40.11 19.71
N THR A 88 8.88 -38.91 20.14
CA THR A 88 9.74 -37.71 19.99
C THR A 88 10.62 -37.50 21.23
N ASN A 89 11.52 -38.43 21.55
CA ASN A 89 12.50 -38.24 22.61
C ASN A 89 13.72 -37.41 22.16
N SER A 90 14.01 -37.40 20.85
CA SER A 90 15.08 -36.66 20.18
C SER A 90 14.59 -36.12 18.82
N GLN A 91 15.37 -35.24 18.20
CA GLN A 91 15.10 -34.75 16.85
C GLN A 91 15.02 -35.91 15.84
N ILE A 92 14.03 -35.83 14.93
CA ILE A 92 13.82 -36.84 13.88
C ILE A 92 14.04 -36.13 12.54
N ASN A 93 15.03 -36.59 11.75
CA ASN A 93 15.43 -35.92 10.52
C ASN A 93 14.94 -36.60 9.24
N ASN A 94 14.39 -37.81 9.31
CA ASN A 94 14.06 -38.66 8.15
C ASN A 94 12.69 -39.31 8.30
N LEU A 95 11.65 -38.56 8.64
CA LEU A 95 10.28 -39.08 8.65
C LEU A 95 9.66 -38.92 7.25
N ASN A 96 9.98 -39.85 6.36
CA ASN A 96 9.50 -39.78 4.98
C ASN A 96 8.17 -40.53 4.81
N PHE A 97 7.29 -39.95 3.97
CA PHE A 97 6.03 -40.54 3.57
C PHE A 97 6.06 -40.82 2.07
N GLU A 98 5.73 -42.05 1.67
CA GLU A 98 5.56 -42.46 0.27
C GLU A 98 4.09 -42.76 0.03
N LEU A 99 3.36 -41.71 -0.47
CA LEU A 99 1.92 -41.87 -0.66
C LEU A 99 1.61 -42.64 -1.94
N ARG A 100 0.61 -43.52 -1.85
CA ARG A 100 0.13 -44.29 -2.99
C ARG A 100 -1.03 -43.54 -3.66
N GLN A 101 -0.95 -43.42 -4.99
CA GLN A 101 -2.01 -42.78 -5.77
C GLN A 101 -3.30 -43.60 -5.67
N THR A 102 -4.42 -42.91 -5.49
CA THR A 102 -5.77 -43.51 -5.57
C THR A 102 -6.16 -43.72 -7.04
N GLU A 103 -7.10 -44.61 -7.29
CA GLU A 103 -7.66 -44.77 -8.63
C GLU A 103 -8.35 -43.45 -9.03
N VAL A 104 -7.91 -42.86 -10.14
CA VAL A 104 -8.61 -41.74 -10.79
C VAL A 104 -9.63 -42.33 -11.74
N VAL A 105 -10.89 -42.26 -11.36
CA VAL A 105 -11.97 -42.70 -12.21
C VAL A 105 -12.42 -41.52 -13.07
N LEU A 106 -12.21 -41.60 -14.39
CA LEU A 106 -12.85 -40.70 -15.32
C LEU A 106 -14.36 -40.94 -15.25
N PRO A 107 -15.22 -39.91 -15.13
CA PRO A 107 -16.65 -40.11 -15.10
C PRO A 107 -17.09 -40.78 -16.41
N GLU A 108 -17.86 -41.83 -16.32
CA GLU A 108 -18.61 -42.34 -17.46
C GLU A 108 -19.56 -41.23 -17.89
N ILE A 109 -19.32 -40.67 -19.09
CA ILE A 109 -20.15 -39.57 -19.60
C ILE A 109 -21.49 -40.17 -20.00
N VAL A 110 -22.37 -40.34 -19.03
CA VAL A 110 -23.79 -40.58 -19.29
C VAL A 110 -24.37 -39.23 -19.72
N VAL A 111 -24.40 -38.99 -21.01
CA VAL A 111 -25.05 -37.82 -21.60
C VAL A 111 -26.57 -38.01 -21.46
N ASN A 112 -27.12 -37.64 -20.34
CA ASN A 112 -28.54 -37.41 -20.21
C ASN A 112 -28.82 -36.04 -20.85
N PRO A 113 -29.57 -35.93 -21.94
CA PRO A 113 -29.91 -34.68 -22.55
C PRO A 113 -30.70 -33.83 -21.55
N GLY A 114 -30.16 -32.75 -21.06
CA GLY A 114 -30.85 -31.69 -20.37
C GLY A 114 -30.42 -31.31 -18.97
N VAL A 115 -29.60 -32.11 -18.24
CA VAL A 115 -29.20 -31.72 -16.88
C VAL A 115 -27.69 -31.92 -16.68
N ASN A 116 -26.97 -30.82 -16.46
CA ASN A 116 -25.56 -30.88 -16.08
C ASN A 116 -25.43 -31.31 -14.60
N PRO A 117 -24.87 -32.51 -14.28
CA PRO A 117 -24.82 -33.01 -12.92
C PRO A 117 -23.93 -32.16 -12.00
N ALA A 118 -22.96 -31.37 -12.55
CA ALA A 118 -22.14 -30.48 -11.77
C ALA A 118 -22.98 -29.40 -11.08
N LEU A 119 -24.04 -28.90 -11.70
CA LEU A 119 -24.87 -27.82 -11.14
C LEU A 119 -25.58 -28.26 -9.85
N GLU A 120 -26.00 -29.53 -9.76
CA GLU A 120 -26.63 -30.04 -8.52
C GLU A 120 -25.62 -30.15 -7.38
N ILE A 121 -24.37 -30.58 -7.68
CA ILE A 121 -23.29 -30.65 -6.70
C ILE A 121 -22.96 -29.24 -6.17
N ILE A 122 -22.85 -28.26 -7.07
CA ILE A 122 -22.58 -26.88 -6.69
C ILE A 122 -23.72 -26.26 -5.87
N ARG A 123 -24.98 -26.52 -6.25
CA ARG A 123 -26.12 -26.04 -5.46
C ARG A 123 -26.05 -26.53 -4.02
N LYS A 124 -25.79 -27.84 -3.82
CA LYS A 124 -25.64 -28.43 -2.50
C LYS A 124 -24.40 -27.86 -1.76
N ALA A 125 -23.31 -27.57 -2.47
CA ALA A 125 -22.15 -26.94 -1.88
C ALA A 125 -22.44 -25.51 -1.38
N ILE A 126 -23.22 -24.72 -2.14
CA ILE A 126 -23.69 -23.40 -1.71
C ILE A 126 -24.58 -23.51 -0.48
N GLU A 127 -25.54 -24.45 -0.46
CA GLU A 127 -26.41 -24.69 0.72
C GLU A 127 -25.59 -25.09 1.94
N LYS A 128 -24.62 -25.99 1.77
CA LYS A 128 -23.71 -26.42 2.86
C LYS A 128 -22.87 -25.25 3.38
N LYS A 129 -22.31 -24.42 2.48
CA LYS A 129 -21.58 -23.20 2.83
C LYS A 129 -22.45 -22.28 3.72
N ASN A 130 -23.67 -22.01 3.27
CA ASN A 130 -24.56 -21.08 3.99
C ASN A 130 -25.00 -21.62 5.35
N SER A 131 -25.23 -22.92 5.47
CA SER A 131 -25.50 -23.55 6.76
C SER A 131 -24.30 -23.53 7.72
N GLY A 132 -23.09 -23.73 7.18
CA GLY A 132 -21.84 -23.70 7.96
C GLY A 132 -21.44 -22.30 8.46
N LYS A 133 -21.77 -21.28 7.70
CA LYS A 133 -21.44 -19.87 8.04
C LYS A 133 -22.05 -19.46 9.39
N SER A 134 -23.24 -19.90 9.71
CA SER A 134 -23.92 -19.60 10.98
C SER A 134 -23.30 -20.26 12.20
N LEU A 135 -22.41 -21.25 12.02
CA LEU A 135 -21.75 -21.97 13.11
C LEU A 135 -20.49 -21.27 13.62
N LEU A 136 -19.85 -20.44 12.79
CA LEU A 136 -18.61 -19.72 13.14
C LEU A 136 -18.93 -18.33 13.70
N LYS A 137 -18.93 -18.19 15.02
CA LYS A 137 -19.15 -16.91 15.70
C LYS A 137 -17.86 -16.15 15.99
N SER A 138 -16.78 -16.88 16.25
CA SER A 138 -15.45 -16.30 16.49
C SER A 138 -14.36 -17.31 16.17
N SER A 139 -13.19 -16.80 15.82
CA SER A 139 -11.98 -17.63 15.68
C SER A 139 -10.71 -16.86 16.03
N GLU A 140 -9.75 -17.57 16.61
CA GLU A 140 -8.34 -17.20 16.68
C GLU A 140 -7.54 -18.25 15.89
N VAL A 141 -6.65 -17.81 15.01
CA VAL A 141 -5.77 -18.73 14.25
C VAL A 141 -4.38 -18.15 14.14
N GLN A 142 -3.38 -18.98 14.24
CA GLN A 142 -2.00 -18.61 13.95
C GLN A 142 -1.71 -18.88 12.47
N ALA A 143 -0.89 -18.03 11.86
CA ALA A 143 -0.46 -18.19 10.49
C ALA A 143 1.03 -17.92 10.37
N TYR A 144 1.72 -18.75 9.60
CA TYR A 144 3.04 -18.45 9.07
C TYR A 144 2.93 -18.18 7.58
N THR A 145 3.50 -17.06 7.15
CA THR A 145 3.47 -16.64 5.76
C THR A 145 4.89 -16.44 5.25
N LYS A 146 5.18 -17.01 4.08
CA LYS A 146 6.43 -16.83 3.32
C LYS A 146 6.10 -16.19 1.98
N GLY A 147 6.69 -15.02 1.71
CA GLY A 147 6.66 -14.32 0.43
C GLY A 147 8.00 -14.43 -0.27
N ILE A 148 8.00 -14.73 -1.57
CA ILE A 148 9.20 -14.82 -2.41
C ILE A 148 9.02 -13.88 -3.58
N ILE A 149 9.97 -12.96 -3.77
CA ILE A 149 10.01 -12.04 -4.89
C ILE A 149 11.06 -12.53 -5.86
N ARG A 150 10.70 -12.63 -7.13
CA ARG A 150 11.57 -13.04 -8.22
C ARG A 150 11.65 -11.93 -9.26
N THR A 151 12.86 -11.60 -9.71
CA THR A 151 13.10 -10.60 -10.75
C THR A 151 14.25 -11.07 -11.65
N THR A 152 14.51 -10.39 -12.75
CA THR A 152 15.61 -10.70 -13.65
C THR A 152 16.98 -10.30 -13.06
N GLU A 153 16.97 -9.34 -12.12
CA GLU A 153 18.16 -8.84 -11.41
C GLU A 153 17.87 -8.69 -9.93
N ASP A 154 18.90 -8.66 -9.07
CA ASP A 154 18.71 -8.47 -7.64
C ASP A 154 18.07 -7.10 -7.34
N ILE A 155 17.08 -7.10 -6.45
CA ILE A 155 16.42 -5.89 -5.99
C ILE A 155 17.38 -5.09 -5.12
N THR A 156 17.39 -3.79 -5.33
CA THR A 156 18.10 -2.85 -4.48
C THR A 156 17.11 -2.02 -3.69
N SER A 157 17.34 -1.85 -2.41
CA SER A 157 16.48 -1.01 -1.58
C SER A 157 17.24 0.10 -0.90
N ASN A 158 16.61 1.28 -0.83
CA ASN A 158 16.88 2.32 0.15
C ASN A 158 15.74 2.34 1.16
N ASP A 159 15.95 2.92 2.35
CA ASP A 159 15.07 2.87 3.54
C ASP A 159 13.55 3.01 3.27
N ASN A 160 13.11 3.51 2.12
CA ASN A 160 11.70 3.71 1.79
C ASN A 160 11.30 3.33 0.34
N SER A 161 12.19 2.75 -0.46
CA SER A 161 11.88 2.40 -1.85
C SER A 161 12.61 1.14 -2.31
N ILE A 162 11.92 0.36 -3.13
CA ILE A 162 12.51 -0.79 -3.84
C ILE A 162 12.79 -0.36 -5.28
N GLY A 163 14.04 -0.47 -5.69
CA GLY A 163 14.46 -0.33 -7.08
C GLY A 163 14.53 -1.69 -7.77
N VAL A 164 13.76 -1.87 -8.83
CA VAL A 164 13.90 -3.01 -9.74
C VAL A 164 14.65 -2.51 -10.96
N GLY A 165 15.79 -3.15 -11.28
CA GLY A 165 16.59 -2.77 -12.45
C GLY A 165 15.77 -2.80 -13.74
N VAL A 166 15.83 -1.75 -14.54
CA VAL A 166 15.17 -1.65 -15.84
C VAL A 166 16.21 -1.90 -16.92
N GLY A 167 16.19 -3.13 -17.43
CA GLY A 167 16.87 -3.49 -18.66
C GLY A 167 18.39 -3.63 -18.59
N GLY A 168 18.90 -4.76 -19.02
CA GLY A 168 20.32 -5.02 -19.21
C GLY A 168 20.73 -6.47 -19.26
N SER A 169 19.99 -7.41 -18.69
CA SER A 169 20.33 -8.82 -18.84
C SER A 169 19.58 -9.48 -19.99
N ASP A 170 20.29 -10.11 -20.88
CA ASP A 170 19.73 -11.02 -21.93
C ASP A 170 19.04 -12.25 -21.31
N THR A 171 18.98 -12.36 -19.97
CA THR A 171 18.41 -13.51 -19.29
C THR A 171 16.90 -13.32 -19.11
N THR A 172 16.14 -14.28 -19.60
CA THR A 172 14.69 -14.39 -19.38
C THR A 172 14.34 -15.11 -18.07
N GLU A 173 15.35 -15.57 -17.35
CA GLU A 173 15.21 -16.37 -16.12
C GLU A 173 15.04 -15.48 -14.91
N LEU A 174 14.02 -15.79 -14.08
CA LEU A 174 13.74 -15.07 -12.84
C LEU A 174 14.49 -15.74 -11.68
N ILE A 175 15.30 -14.97 -10.97
CA ILE A 175 15.99 -15.39 -9.74
C ILE A 175 15.23 -14.90 -8.50
N ILE A 176 15.38 -15.59 -7.36
CA ILE A 176 14.85 -15.09 -6.09
C ILE A 176 15.65 -13.86 -5.66
N SER A 177 15.01 -12.72 -5.68
CA SER A 177 15.59 -11.42 -5.36
C SER A 177 15.13 -10.83 -4.02
N GLY A 178 14.19 -11.48 -3.34
CA GLY A 178 13.76 -11.11 -2.01
C GLY A 178 12.92 -12.20 -1.34
N ILE A 179 13.06 -12.36 -0.03
CA ILE A 179 12.30 -13.29 0.78
C ILE A 179 11.75 -12.56 2.00
N LEU A 180 10.48 -12.82 2.30
CA LEU A 180 9.73 -12.23 3.40
C LEU A 180 9.12 -13.37 4.22
N GLU A 181 9.25 -13.33 5.53
CA GLU A 181 8.59 -14.29 6.40
C GLU A 181 7.94 -13.57 7.58
N ASN A 182 6.71 -13.95 7.93
CA ASN A 182 6.09 -13.49 9.16
C ASN A 182 5.26 -14.55 9.85
N HIS A 183 5.11 -14.40 11.16
CA HIS A 183 4.22 -15.16 12.02
C HIS A 183 3.18 -14.22 12.60
N SER A 184 1.90 -14.56 12.42
CA SER A 184 0.78 -13.72 12.84
C SER A 184 -0.29 -14.51 13.59
N LYS A 185 -1.07 -13.78 14.41
CA LYS A 185 -2.36 -14.23 14.94
C LYS A 185 -3.47 -13.46 14.26
N ASN A 186 -4.50 -14.18 13.86
CA ASN A 186 -5.62 -13.62 13.14
C ASN A 186 -6.89 -13.92 13.92
N TYR A 187 -7.72 -12.90 14.10
CA TYR A 187 -8.95 -12.94 14.87
C TYR A 187 -10.13 -12.59 13.98
N PHE A 188 -11.20 -13.33 14.17
CA PHE A 188 -12.50 -13.05 13.57
C PHE A 188 -13.59 -13.06 14.66
N LYS A 189 -14.55 -12.15 14.58
CA LYS A 189 -15.76 -12.14 15.39
C LYS A 189 -16.94 -11.65 14.57
N GLU A 190 -18.01 -12.43 14.56
CA GLU A 190 -19.26 -12.09 13.87
C GLU A 190 -19.76 -10.68 14.28
N PRO A 191 -20.34 -9.88 13.33
CA PRO A 191 -20.65 -10.26 11.95
C PRO A 191 -19.48 -10.09 10.96
N ASP A 192 -18.54 -9.17 11.22
CA ASP A 192 -17.52 -8.76 10.23
C ASP A 192 -16.25 -8.16 10.87
N LYS A 193 -16.00 -8.41 12.15
CA LYS A 193 -14.83 -7.91 12.85
C LYS A 193 -13.63 -8.82 12.56
N TYR A 194 -12.56 -8.21 12.01
CA TYR A 194 -11.28 -8.88 11.73
C TYR A 194 -10.12 -8.12 12.36
N LYS A 195 -9.13 -8.84 12.86
CA LYS A 195 -7.88 -8.28 13.36
C LYS A 195 -6.73 -9.23 13.07
N SER A 196 -5.63 -8.71 12.53
CA SER A 196 -4.37 -9.43 12.40
C SER A 196 -3.29 -8.80 13.28
N ILE A 197 -2.49 -9.63 13.96
CA ILE A 197 -1.35 -9.20 14.79
C ILE A 197 -0.11 -9.96 14.32
N ILE A 198 0.84 -9.26 13.71
CA ILE A 198 2.15 -9.82 13.35
C ILE A 198 3.01 -9.80 14.61
N ILE A 199 3.39 -11.00 15.05
CA ILE A 199 4.18 -11.23 16.27
C ILE A 199 5.67 -11.20 15.97
N ALA A 200 6.04 -11.72 14.80
CA ALA A 200 7.41 -11.79 14.33
C ALA A 200 7.46 -11.63 12.82
N ARG A 201 8.48 -10.95 12.32
CA ARG A 201 8.79 -10.88 10.90
C ARG A 201 10.29 -10.89 10.67
N LYS A 202 10.71 -11.44 9.56
CA LYS A 202 12.07 -11.36 9.04
C LYS A 202 12.05 -11.31 7.53
N GLN A 203 13.04 -10.70 6.95
CA GLN A 203 13.17 -10.57 5.50
C GLN A 203 14.63 -10.60 5.09
N SER A 204 14.90 -10.84 3.80
CA SER A 204 16.23 -10.69 3.25
C SER A 204 16.72 -9.25 3.37
N ALA A 205 18.04 -9.07 3.51
CA ALA A 205 18.67 -7.79 3.86
C ALA A 205 18.32 -6.62 2.93
N ASN A 206 17.99 -6.91 1.69
CA ASN A 206 17.63 -5.93 0.67
C ASN A 206 16.15 -5.53 0.64
N ILE A 207 15.33 -6.03 1.57
CA ILE A 207 13.90 -5.71 1.64
C ILE A 207 13.59 -4.90 2.91
N PRO A 208 12.98 -3.73 2.81
CA PRO A 208 12.55 -2.97 3.99
C PRO A 208 11.49 -3.74 4.81
N PRO A 209 11.58 -3.71 6.16
CA PRO A 209 10.59 -4.38 7.03
C PRO A 209 9.14 -3.96 6.76
N ASP A 210 8.91 -2.70 6.40
CA ASP A 210 7.59 -2.12 6.16
C ASP A 210 6.79 -2.83 5.06
N ILE A 211 7.45 -3.54 4.15
CA ILE A 211 6.83 -4.32 3.07
C ILE A 211 6.30 -5.65 3.61
N ASN A 212 6.93 -6.19 4.65
CA ASN A 212 6.56 -7.47 5.25
C ASN A 212 5.23 -7.44 6.05
N ILE A 213 4.48 -6.38 5.97
CA ILE A 213 3.10 -6.28 6.49
C ILE A 213 2.06 -6.72 5.45
N LEU A 214 2.41 -6.73 4.16
CA LEU A 214 1.49 -7.08 3.07
C LEU A 214 1.17 -8.58 3.05
N THR A 215 1.98 -9.40 3.71
CA THR A 215 1.82 -10.84 3.82
C THR A 215 0.98 -11.30 5.03
N GLY A 216 0.51 -10.36 5.85
CA GLY A 216 -0.34 -10.67 7.01
C GLY A 216 -1.72 -11.20 6.62
N GLY A 217 -2.40 -11.83 7.57
CA GLY A 217 -3.63 -12.61 7.39
C GLY A 217 -4.79 -11.98 6.60
N ARG A 218 -4.75 -10.67 6.34
CA ARG A 218 -5.79 -9.98 5.58
C ARG A 218 -5.67 -10.11 4.05
N LEU A 219 -4.53 -10.59 3.55
CA LEU A 219 -4.38 -10.99 2.15
C LEU A 219 -4.96 -12.38 1.86
N LEU A 220 -5.32 -13.12 2.91
CA LEU A 220 -5.97 -14.40 2.79
C LEU A 220 -7.41 -14.20 2.34
N GLN A 221 -7.65 -14.46 1.07
CA GLN A 221 -9.01 -14.57 0.55
C GLN A 221 -9.58 -15.93 0.99
N ASN A 222 -10.81 -15.96 1.46
CA ASN A 222 -11.48 -17.22 1.83
C ASN A 222 -12.55 -17.54 0.79
N PHE A 223 -12.36 -18.63 0.04
CA PHE A 223 -13.29 -19.03 -1.01
C PHE A 223 -14.67 -19.48 -0.50
N TYR A 224 -14.86 -19.56 0.81
CA TYR A 224 -16.20 -19.69 1.41
C TYR A 224 -16.95 -18.35 1.51
N GLU A 225 -16.30 -17.20 1.24
CA GLU A 225 -16.99 -15.91 1.12
C GLU A 225 -17.66 -15.77 -0.26
N ASN A 226 -18.65 -14.88 -0.36
CA ASN A 226 -19.36 -14.66 -1.62
C ASN A 226 -18.52 -13.89 -2.64
N ASP A 227 -17.82 -12.87 -2.21
CA ASP A 227 -16.99 -12.02 -3.05
C ASP A 227 -15.55 -11.99 -2.55
N LEU A 228 -14.61 -12.09 -3.48
CA LEU A 228 -13.17 -12.10 -3.25
C LEU A 228 -12.55 -10.90 -3.93
N ASN A 229 -11.75 -10.12 -3.20
CA ASN A 229 -11.10 -8.96 -3.78
C ASN A 229 -9.73 -9.31 -4.33
N PHE A 230 -9.60 -9.36 -5.64
CA PHE A 230 -8.33 -9.52 -6.34
C PHE A 230 -8.03 -8.31 -7.22
N LEU A 231 -6.85 -7.73 -7.04
CA LEU A 231 -6.37 -6.60 -7.86
C LEU A 231 -7.36 -5.41 -7.88
N GLY A 232 -8.11 -5.21 -6.78
CA GLY A 232 -9.09 -4.15 -6.65
C GLY A 232 -10.41 -4.40 -7.39
N LYS A 233 -10.65 -5.62 -7.87
CA LYS A 233 -11.93 -6.09 -8.41
C LYS A 233 -12.55 -7.09 -7.45
N ASP A 234 -13.86 -6.98 -7.21
CA ASP A 234 -14.61 -7.98 -6.46
C ASP A 234 -15.07 -9.07 -7.43
N LEU A 235 -14.60 -10.30 -7.20
CA LEU A 235 -14.87 -11.48 -8.04
C LEU A 235 -15.76 -12.44 -7.28
N PRO A 236 -16.86 -12.96 -7.87
CA PRO A 236 -17.66 -13.99 -7.24
C PRO A 236 -16.84 -15.24 -6.96
N SER A 237 -16.99 -15.82 -5.77
CA SER A 237 -16.44 -17.15 -5.46
C SER A 237 -17.13 -18.21 -6.30
N PRO A 238 -16.45 -19.32 -6.64
CA PRO A 238 -17.09 -20.47 -7.33
C PRO A 238 -18.23 -21.14 -6.55
N VAL A 239 -18.38 -20.82 -5.28
CA VAL A 239 -19.49 -21.27 -4.43
C VAL A 239 -20.25 -20.09 -3.81
N SER A 240 -20.19 -18.91 -4.44
CA SER A 240 -21.01 -17.75 -4.06
C SER A 240 -22.50 -18.01 -4.31
N ASP A 241 -23.36 -17.23 -3.69
CA ASP A 241 -24.82 -17.41 -3.81
C ASP A 241 -25.32 -17.27 -5.25
N ASN A 242 -24.64 -16.47 -6.08
CA ASN A 242 -24.94 -16.29 -7.50
C ASN A 242 -24.00 -17.07 -8.44
N ALA A 243 -23.22 -18.01 -7.92
CA ALA A 243 -22.19 -18.70 -8.68
C ALA A 243 -22.74 -19.51 -9.85
N LEU A 244 -23.94 -20.11 -9.71
CA LEU A 244 -24.60 -20.91 -10.77
C LEU A 244 -24.96 -20.08 -12.01
N ASP A 245 -25.23 -18.79 -11.84
CA ASP A 245 -25.54 -17.87 -12.95
C ASP A 245 -24.25 -17.27 -13.56
N TYR A 246 -23.17 -17.29 -12.79
CA TYR A 246 -21.92 -16.64 -13.16
C TYR A 246 -20.90 -17.55 -13.83
N TYR A 247 -20.80 -18.81 -13.37
CA TYR A 247 -19.82 -19.79 -13.83
C TYR A 247 -20.46 -20.97 -14.57
N TYR A 248 -19.75 -21.47 -15.57
CA TYR A 248 -19.95 -22.79 -16.17
C TYR A 248 -19.20 -23.82 -15.34
N TYR A 249 -19.80 -25.00 -15.14
CA TYR A 249 -19.24 -26.10 -14.35
C TYR A 249 -19.24 -27.39 -15.17
N ARG A 250 -18.15 -28.16 -15.08
CA ARG A 250 -18.01 -29.46 -15.71
C ARG A 250 -17.25 -30.40 -14.79
N ILE A 251 -17.79 -31.61 -14.51
CA ILE A 251 -17.04 -32.63 -13.79
C ILE A 251 -15.95 -33.15 -14.72
N GLU A 252 -14.69 -33.07 -14.31
CA GLU A 252 -13.55 -33.57 -15.08
C GLU A 252 -13.15 -34.98 -14.66
N SER A 253 -13.12 -35.23 -13.34
CA SER A 253 -12.71 -36.50 -12.76
C SER A 253 -13.25 -36.67 -11.35
N THR A 254 -13.07 -37.83 -10.81
CA THR A 254 -13.27 -38.11 -9.37
C THR A 254 -11.99 -38.68 -8.79
N ALA A 255 -11.67 -38.22 -7.60
CA ALA A 255 -10.54 -38.69 -6.81
C ALA A 255 -11.04 -39.16 -5.45
N TYR A 256 -10.16 -39.75 -4.63
CA TYR A 256 -10.49 -40.14 -3.27
C TYR A 256 -9.52 -39.50 -2.29
N LYS A 257 -10.01 -39.15 -1.11
CA LYS A 257 -9.24 -38.76 0.08
C LYS A 257 -9.74 -39.67 1.22
N ASN A 258 -8.93 -40.62 1.67
CA ASN A 258 -9.32 -41.56 2.75
C ASN A 258 -10.68 -42.27 2.54
N SER A 259 -10.93 -42.86 1.40
CA SER A 259 -12.20 -43.50 1.03
C SER A 259 -13.39 -42.55 0.77
N GLN A 260 -13.24 -41.24 1.02
CA GLN A 260 -14.23 -40.23 0.63
C GLN A 260 -14.04 -39.87 -0.85
N LYS A 261 -15.06 -40.05 -1.65
CA LYS A 261 -15.05 -39.60 -3.06
C LYS A 261 -15.07 -38.07 -3.13
N ILE A 262 -14.26 -37.52 -4.03
CA ILE A 262 -14.16 -36.07 -4.28
C ILE A 262 -14.38 -35.81 -5.76
N TYR A 263 -15.27 -34.89 -6.07
CA TYR A 263 -15.48 -34.41 -7.45
C TYR A 263 -14.44 -33.34 -7.78
N ASN A 264 -13.68 -33.53 -8.84
CA ASN A 264 -12.91 -32.50 -9.50
C ASN A 264 -13.76 -31.82 -10.55
N ILE A 265 -14.13 -30.57 -10.34
CA ILE A 265 -15.04 -29.79 -11.19
C ILE A 265 -14.27 -28.62 -11.78
N TYR A 266 -14.18 -28.60 -13.11
CA TYR A 266 -13.66 -27.43 -13.85
C TYR A 266 -14.69 -26.33 -13.85
N ILE A 267 -14.19 -25.10 -13.72
CA ILE A 267 -14.98 -23.87 -13.76
C ILE A 267 -14.40 -22.86 -14.73
N GLU A 268 -15.28 -22.06 -15.31
CA GLU A 268 -14.93 -20.83 -16.04
C GLU A 268 -16.12 -19.88 -16.03
N PRO A 269 -15.94 -18.53 -16.14
CA PRO A 269 -17.06 -17.61 -16.27
C PRO A 269 -17.90 -17.91 -17.50
N ASN A 270 -19.24 -17.82 -17.39
CA ASN A 270 -20.17 -18.03 -18.51
C ASN A 270 -19.90 -17.11 -19.69
N LEU A 271 -19.44 -15.89 -19.44
CA LEU A 271 -18.99 -14.96 -20.45
C LEU A 271 -17.47 -14.74 -20.26
N SER A 272 -16.71 -14.97 -21.31
CA SER A 272 -15.24 -14.76 -21.29
C SER A 272 -14.81 -13.31 -21.02
N SER A 273 -15.74 -12.36 -21.18
CA SER A 273 -15.56 -10.94 -20.81
C SER A 273 -15.80 -10.65 -19.34
N ASP A 274 -16.38 -11.57 -18.59
CA ASP A 274 -16.63 -11.38 -17.17
C ASP A 274 -15.38 -11.73 -16.36
N PRO A 275 -14.98 -10.85 -15.40
CA PRO A 275 -13.83 -11.11 -14.56
C PRO A 275 -14.12 -12.25 -13.58
N GLY A 276 -13.28 -13.26 -13.52
CA GLY A 276 -13.50 -14.40 -12.64
C GLY A 276 -12.34 -15.39 -12.65
N PHE A 277 -12.63 -16.59 -12.18
CA PHE A 277 -11.67 -17.67 -12.03
C PHE A 277 -11.90 -18.76 -13.09
N THR A 278 -10.81 -19.39 -13.51
CA THR A 278 -10.81 -20.56 -14.38
C THR A 278 -9.91 -21.62 -13.75
N GLY A 279 -10.31 -22.88 -13.77
CA GLY A 279 -9.53 -23.98 -13.21
C GLY A 279 -10.38 -24.98 -12.45
N SER A 280 -9.86 -25.60 -11.41
CA SER A 280 -10.48 -26.73 -10.73
C SER A 280 -10.88 -26.42 -9.30
N ILE A 281 -12.08 -26.87 -8.92
CA ILE A 281 -12.54 -26.92 -7.54
C ILE A 281 -12.82 -28.36 -7.15
N PHE A 282 -12.61 -28.70 -5.90
CA PHE A 282 -12.73 -30.05 -5.37
C PHE A 282 -13.83 -30.10 -4.30
N ILE A 283 -14.91 -30.80 -4.57
CA ILE A 283 -16.09 -30.92 -3.70
C ILE A 283 -16.18 -32.35 -3.19
N ALA A 284 -16.32 -32.54 -1.90
CA ALA A 284 -16.51 -33.84 -1.28
C ALA A 284 -17.90 -34.42 -1.65
N ASP A 285 -17.94 -35.70 -2.02
CA ASP A 285 -19.20 -36.44 -2.19
C ASP A 285 -19.86 -36.61 -0.81
N SER A 286 -21.16 -36.65 -0.75
CA SER A 286 -21.99 -36.84 0.47
C SER A 286 -22.07 -35.60 1.40
N THR A 287 -20.95 -34.91 1.69
CA THR A 287 -20.97 -33.70 2.55
C THR A 287 -21.09 -32.40 1.76
N PHE A 288 -20.78 -32.41 0.47
CA PHE A 288 -20.78 -31.27 -0.45
C PHE A 288 -19.90 -30.10 0.00
N GLU A 289 -18.88 -30.39 0.78
CA GLU A 289 -17.92 -29.39 1.27
C GLU A 289 -16.87 -29.10 0.21
N LEU A 290 -16.49 -27.81 0.10
CA LEU A 290 -15.35 -27.36 -0.70
C LEU A 290 -14.06 -27.75 0.03
N ILE A 291 -13.27 -28.63 -0.56
CA ILE A 291 -12.02 -29.16 0.03
C ILE A 291 -10.81 -28.41 -0.47
N LYS A 292 -10.83 -28.00 -1.76
CA LYS A 292 -9.69 -27.34 -2.40
C LYS A 292 -10.16 -26.48 -3.56
N VAL A 293 -9.45 -25.39 -3.79
CA VAL A 293 -9.48 -24.65 -5.06
C VAL A 293 -8.08 -24.59 -5.66
N ASP A 294 -8.01 -24.64 -7.00
CA ASP A 294 -6.80 -24.52 -7.79
C ASP A 294 -7.16 -23.74 -9.06
N LEU A 295 -7.02 -22.42 -8.97
CA LEU A 295 -7.67 -21.49 -9.88
C LEU A 295 -6.69 -20.47 -10.44
N ILE A 296 -6.99 -20.01 -11.64
CA ILE A 296 -6.26 -18.94 -12.33
C ILE A 296 -7.25 -17.80 -12.58
N LEU A 297 -6.85 -16.57 -12.38
CA LEU A 297 -7.63 -15.43 -12.83
C LEU A 297 -7.69 -15.39 -14.35
N ASN A 298 -8.90 -15.24 -14.90
CA ASN A 298 -9.06 -15.11 -16.34
C ASN A 298 -8.56 -13.74 -16.84
N ARG A 299 -8.44 -13.57 -18.15
CA ARG A 299 -7.94 -12.31 -18.74
C ARG A 299 -8.78 -11.10 -18.35
N ALA A 300 -10.08 -11.24 -18.19
CA ALA A 300 -10.97 -10.13 -17.81
C ALA A 300 -10.79 -9.68 -16.35
N ALA A 301 -10.31 -10.57 -15.48
CA ALA A 301 -9.95 -10.23 -14.10
C ALA A 301 -8.58 -9.55 -14.00
N ASN A 302 -7.70 -9.76 -14.99
CA ASN A 302 -6.36 -9.22 -15.03
C ASN A 302 -6.40 -7.72 -15.39
N THR A 303 -6.09 -6.86 -14.44
CA THR A 303 -6.12 -5.41 -14.64
C THR A 303 -4.93 -4.96 -15.48
N GLY A 304 -5.21 -4.43 -16.66
CA GLY A 304 -4.24 -3.82 -17.56
C GLY A 304 -3.36 -4.80 -18.33
N GLY A 305 -3.61 -6.12 -18.25
CA GLY A 305 -2.77 -7.11 -18.92
C GLY A 305 -1.32 -7.17 -18.41
N VAL A 306 -1.05 -6.57 -17.23
CA VAL A 306 0.28 -6.56 -16.57
C VAL A 306 0.65 -7.94 -16.08
N PHE A 307 -0.35 -8.70 -15.63
CA PHE A 307 -0.12 -10.01 -15.06
C PHE A 307 -0.20 -11.07 -16.14
N ASP A 308 0.89 -11.78 -16.38
CA ASP A 308 0.88 -12.94 -17.28
C ASP A 308 0.03 -14.07 -16.68
N THR A 309 0.13 -14.24 -15.35
CA THR A 309 -0.59 -15.31 -14.65
C THR A 309 -0.80 -14.90 -13.19
N VAL A 310 -1.99 -15.19 -12.67
CA VAL A 310 -2.29 -15.13 -11.23
C VAL A 310 -2.96 -16.43 -10.83
N ASN A 311 -2.22 -17.32 -10.16
CA ASN A 311 -2.71 -18.60 -9.65
C ASN A 311 -3.06 -18.46 -8.18
N VAL A 312 -4.18 -19.02 -7.79
CA VAL A 312 -4.66 -19.07 -6.43
C VAL A 312 -4.96 -20.49 -6.05
N PHE A 313 -4.41 -20.89 -4.93
CA PHE A 313 -4.61 -22.21 -4.36
C PHE A 313 -5.04 -22.06 -2.90
N GLN A 314 -6.08 -22.80 -2.48
CA GLN A 314 -6.51 -22.85 -1.09
C GLN A 314 -7.02 -24.23 -0.74
N GLN A 315 -6.62 -24.74 0.42
CA GLN A 315 -7.13 -25.99 0.99
C GLN A 315 -7.89 -25.71 2.27
N PHE A 316 -8.88 -26.57 2.50
CA PHE A 316 -9.72 -26.53 3.69
C PHE A 316 -9.69 -27.87 4.42
N ASP A 317 -9.87 -27.81 5.73
CA ASP A 317 -10.12 -29.00 6.55
C ASP A 317 -11.24 -28.72 7.56
N GLU A 318 -11.87 -29.79 8.05
CA GLU A 318 -12.99 -29.66 8.99
C GLU A 318 -12.50 -29.55 10.45
N PHE A 319 -13.03 -28.56 11.14
CA PHE A 319 -12.82 -28.32 12.57
C PHE A 319 -14.16 -28.14 13.26
N SER A 320 -14.58 -29.10 14.08
CA SER A 320 -15.86 -29.05 14.81
C SER A 320 -17.08 -28.78 13.92
N GLY A 321 -17.14 -29.42 12.75
CA GLY A 321 -18.22 -29.26 11.76
C GLY A 321 -18.14 -28.01 10.88
N ILE A 322 -17.05 -27.24 10.98
CA ILE A 322 -16.82 -26.01 10.20
C ILE A 322 -15.61 -26.23 9.30
N GLN A 323 -15.75 -25.93 8.03
CA GLN A 323 -14.64 -25.94 7.07
C GLN A 323 -13.85 -24.65 7.18
N LEU A 324 -12.56 -24.77 7.48
CA LEU A 324 -11.63 -23.65 7.65
C LEU A 324 -10.41 -23.81 6.76
N PRO A 325 -9.85 -22.69 6.24
CA PRO A 325 -8.64 -22.74 5.43
C PRO A 325 -7.43 -23.20 6.26
N ILE A 326 -6.64 -24.11 5.71
CA ILE A 326 -5.40 -24.60 6.35
C ILE A 326 -4.15 -24.18 5.57
N ASP A 327 -4.30 -23.88 4.27
CA ASP A 327 -3.23 -23.50 3.37
C ASP A 327 -3.77 -22.51 2.34
N TYR A 328 -2.99 -21.49 2.05
CA TYR A 328 -3.31 -20.49 1.01
C TYR A 328 -2.04 -20.13 0.24
N ARG A 329 -2.14 -20.10 -1.08
CA ARG A 329 -1.04 -19.72 -1.97
C ARG A 329 -1.52 -18.82 -3.06
N LEU A 330 -0.68 -17.85 -3.35
CA LEU A 330 -0.85 -16.94 -4.46
C LEU A 330 0.46 -16.92 -5.25
N PHE A 331 0.37 -17.16 -6.53
CA PHE A 331 1.50 -17.05 -7.43
C PHE A 331 1.15 -16.05 -8.53
N VAL A 332 1.96 -15.00 -8.65
CA VAL A 332 1.77 -13.91 -9.60
C VAL A 332 2.99 -13.81 -10.50
N LYS A 333 2.81 -13.81 -11.80
CA LYS A 333 3.80 -13.37 -12.78
C LYS A 333 3.31 -12.10 -13.44
N ALA A 334 4.15 -11.10 -13.50
CA ALA A 334 3.87 -9.82 -14.15
C ALA A 334 4.98 -9.47 -15.14
N ASN A 335 4.59 -8.86 -16.25
CA ASN A 335 5.48 -8.38 -17.27
C ASN A 335 5.10 -6.94 -17.64
N LEU A 336 5.91 -5.99 -17.19
CA LEU A 336 5.69 -4.56 -17.42
C LEU A 336 6.37 -4.17 -18.73
N PHE A 337 5.59 -4.13 -19.81
CA PHE A 337 6.03 -3.68 -21.16
C PHE A 337 7.22 -4.45 -21.76
N GLY A 338 7.46 -5.66 -21.31
CA GLY A 338 8.66 -6.43 -21.72
C GLY A 338 9.96 -5.95 -21.07
N LEU A 339 9.91 -4.87 -20.27
CA LEU A 339 11.09 -4.24 -19.66
C LEU A 339 11.39 -4.80 -18.25
N VAL A 340 10.36 -5.10 -17.49
CA VAL A 340 10.49 -5.62 -16.11
C VAL A 340 9.60 -6.86 -15.96
N ARG A 341 10.21 -7.97 -15.57
CA ARG A 341 9.52 -9.21 -15.23
C ARG A 341 9.62 -9.45 -13.73
N ILE A 342 8.47 -9.69 -13.10
CA ILE A 342 8.37 -9.90 -11.66
C ILE A 342 7.58 -11.19 -11.41
N GLY A 343 8.09 -12.05 -10.56
CA GLY A 343 7.36 -13.15 -9.93
C GLY A 343 7.14 -12.84 -8.46
N PHE A 344 5.95 -13.12 -7.95
CA PHE A 344 5.65 -13.04 -6.53
C PHE A 344 4.95 -14.32 -6.11
N GLU A 345 5.46 -14.99 -5.09
CA GLU A 345 4.88 -16.19 -4.48
C GLU A 345 4.54 -15.89 -3.03
N LEU A 346 3.34 -16.23 -2.61
CA LEU A 346 2.89 -16.14 -1.23
C LEU A 346 2.43 -17.52 -0.78
N ASN A 347 3.06 -18.06 0.26
CA ASN A 347 2.71 -19.34 0.85
C ASN A 347 2.36 -19.13 2.32
N THR A 348 1.13 -19.46 2.71
CA THR A 348 0.63 -19.31 4.07
C THR A 348 0.08 -20.62 4.60
N ILE A 349 0.53 -21.04 5.76
CA ILE A 349 -0.06 -22.15 6.54
C ILE A 349 -0.78 -21.59 7.75
N LEU A 350 -1.97 -22.14 8.03
CA LEU A 350 -2.80 -21.76 9.18
C LEU A 350 -2.90 -22.93 10.14
N PHE A 351 -2.69 -22.66 11.43
CA PHE A 351 -2.62 -23.67 12.45
C PHE A 351 -3.11 -23.15 13.80
N ASN A 352 -3.31 -24.06 14.77
CA ASN A 352 -3.74 -23.73 16.14
C ASN A 352 -5.05 -22.93 16.18
N TYR A 353 -6.07 -23.38 15.43
CA TYR A 353 -7.40 -22.79 15.47
C TYR A 353 -8.05 -22.92 16.86
N LYS A 354 -8.64 -21.83 17.32
CA LYS A 354 -9.57 -21.79 18.45
C LYS A 354 -10.87 -21.20 17.95
N ILE A 355 -11.95 -21.99 18.02
CA ILE A 355 -13.23 -21.65 17.41
C ILE A 355 -14.25 -21.38 18.51
N ASN A 356 -15.10 -20.37 18.27
CA ASN A 356 -16.22 -19.99 19.12
C ASN A 356 -15.84 -19.73 20.58
N GLN A 357 -14.61 -19.22 20.81
CA GLN A 357 -14.19 -18.71 22.10
C GLN A 357 -14.65 -17.27 22.30
N GLU A 358 -14.87 -16.87 23.54
CA GLU A 358 -15.18 -15.49 23.86
C GLU A 358 -13.95 -14.60 23.60
N LEU A 359 -14.08 -13.67 22.65
CA LEU A 359 -13.05 -12.69 22.31
C LEU A 359 -13.44 -11.32 22.86
N SER A 360 -12.51 -10.67 23.58
CA SER A 360 -12.71 -9.29 24.04
C SER A 360 -12.86 -8.33 22.86
N ASP A 361 -13.78 -7.39 22.97
CA ASP A 361 -13.97 -6.34 21.95
C ASP A 361 -12.76 -5.41 21.85
N ASP A 362 -11.92 -5.32 22.87
CA ASP A 362 -10.70 -4.51 22.86
C ASP A 362 -9.67 -4.98 21.81
N ILE A 363 -9.73 -6.26 21.40
CA ILE A 363 -8.90 -6.80 20.32
C ILE A 363 -9.22 -6.08 19.00
N PHE A 364 -10.50 -5.77 18.77
CA PHE A 364 -11.03 -5.22 17.52
C PHE A 364 -11.10 -3.70 17.55
N ASN A 365 -9.98 -3.06 17.88
CA ASN A 365 -9.84 -1.62 17.71
C ASN A 365 -9.80 -1.25 16.19
N LYS A 366 -9.71 0.04 15.86
CA LYS A 366 -9.64 0.50 14.46
C LYS A 366 -8.36 0.09 13.71
N ALA A 367 -7.35 -0.43 14.40
CA ALA A 367 -6.19 -1.01 13.74
C ALA A 367 -6.56 -2.38 13.15
N ILE A 368 -6.58 -2.46 11.84
CA ILE A 368 -6.90 -3.70 11.13
C ILE A 368 -5.75 -4.71 11.16
N LEU A 369 -4.54 -4.18 11.26
CA LEU A 369 -3.29 -4.91 11.38
C LEU A 369 -2.41 -4.22 12.42
N THR A 370 -1.83 -4.97 13.32
CA THR A 370 -0.83 -4.51 14.27
C THR A 370 0.44 -5.34 14.11
N VAL A 371 1.57 -4.70 13.90
CA VAL A 371 2.90 -5.31 14.01
C VAL A 371 3.43 -4.97 15.39
N LEU A 372 3.80 -5.98 16.18
CA LEU A 372 4.35 -5.73 17.50
C LEU A 372 5.69 -4.97 17.43
N PRO A 373 5.99 -4.08 18.38
CA PRO A 373 7.23 -3.31 18.35
C PRO A 373 8.52 -4.11 18.33
N ASP A 374 8.47 -5.35 18.82
CA ASP A 374 9.58 -6.31 18.88
C ASP A 374 9.51 -7.39 17.79
N ALA A 375 8.65 -7.21 16.79
CA ALA A 375 8.45 -8.20 15.73
C ALA A 375 9.72 -8.42 14.88
N ASP A 376 10.53 -7.39 14.70
CA ASP A 376 11.79 -7.45 13.95
C ASP A 376 12.98 -7.96 14.78
N ASP A 377 12.83 -8.00 16.10
CA ASP A 377 13.92 -8.33 17.04
C ASP A 377 13.88 -9.80 17.50
N LYS A 378 13.01 -10.64 16.91
CA LYS A 378 12.90 -12.05 17.26
C LYS A 378 14.15 -12.83 16.82
N ASP A 379 14.75 -13.53 17.78
CA ASP A 379 15.97 -14.30 17.57
C ASP A 379 15.73 -15.65 16.87
N SER A 380 16.81 -16.34 16.57
CA SER A 380 16.78 -17.66 15.95
C SER A 380 16.02 -18.69 16.79
N SER A 381 15.99 -18.56 18.11
CA SER A 381 15.29 -19.50 19.00
C SER A 381 13.78 -19.41 18.81
N TYR A 382 13.25 -18.19 18.61
CA TYR A 382 11.84 -17.98 18.28
C TYR A 382 11.44 -18.68 16.97
N TRP A 383 12.24 -18.49 15.92
CA TRP A 383 11.95 -19.08 14.60
C TRP A 383 12.13 -20.60 14.59
N ILE A 384 13.05 -21.13 15.43
CA ILE A 384 13.16 -22.57 15.66
C ILE A 384 11.90 -23.14 16.35
N ALA A 385 11.25 -22.37 17.23
CA ALA A 385 10.05 -22.78 17.94
C ALA A 385 8.75 -22.61 17.14
N THR A 386 8.71 -21.74 16.13
CA THR A 386 7.51 -21.43 15.34
C THR A 386 7.35 -22.41 14.17
N PRO A 387 6.16 -22.97 13.89
CA PRO A 387 5.90 -23.73 12.66
C PRO A 387 6.25 -22.88 11.43
N THR A 388 7.04 -23.43 10.52
CA THR A 388 7.52 -22.75 9.31
C THR A 388 7.48 -23.69 8.11
N ILE A 389 7.49 -23.14 6.91
CA ILE A 389 7.74 -23.90 5.68
C ILE A 389 9.25 -23.94 5.47
N PRO A 390 9.91 -25.11 5.39
CA PRO A 390 11.35 -25.20 5.24
C PRO A 390 11.83 -24.55 3.95
N ASN A 391 13.02 -23.93 4.00
CA ASN A 391 13.61 -23.34 2.81
C ASN A 391 14.03 -24.43 1.83
N THR A 392 13.82 -24.18 0.54
CA THR A 392 14.42 -24.96 -0.54
C THR A 392 15.92 -24.65 -0.65
N SER A 393 16.66 -25.46 -1.41
CA SER A 393 18.07 -25.19 -1.71
C SER A 393 18.26 -23.85 -2.43
N GLU A 394 17.34 -23.50 -3.33
CA GLU A 394 17.35 -22.23 -4.05
C GLU A 394 17.13 -21.02 -3.11
N GLU A 395 16.16 -21.10 -2.21
CA GLU A 395 15.90 -20.07 -1.19
C GLU A 395 17.09 -19.88 -0.24
N GLN A 396 17.73 -20.97 0.19
CA GLN A 396 18.92 -20.89 1.04
C GLN A 396 20.10 -20.24 0.31
N ALA A 397 20.31 -20.58 -0.96
CA ALA A 397 21.33 -19.94 -1.80
C ALA A 397 21.03 -18.45 -2.01
N ALA A 398 19.75 -18.09 -2.20
CA ALA A 398 19.33 -16.70 -2.33
C ALA A 398 19.60 -15.88 -1.07
N TYR A 399 19.27 -16.38 0.12
CA TYR A 399 19.64 -15.70 1.38
C TYR A 399 21.14 -15.44 1.46
N THR A 400 21.97 -16.46 1.20
CA THR A 400 23.43 -16.33 1.25
C THR A 400 23.95 -15.31 0.23
N ARG A 401 23.39 -15.30 -0.97
CA ARG A 401 23.75 -14.34 -2.03
C ARG A 401 23.37 -12.92 -1.63
N ILE A 402 22.12 -12.68 -1.19
CA ILE A 402 21.62 -11.36 -0.83
C ILE A 402 22.38 -10.79 0.36
N ASP A 403 22.65 -11.60 1.40
CA ASP A 403 23.47 -11.17 2.53
C ASP A 403 24.92 -10.80 2.13
N SER A 404 25.42 -11.41 1.05
CA SER A 404 26.75 -11.07 0.52
C SER A 404 26.74 -9.77 -0.28
N LEU A 405 25.62 -9.45 -0.98
CA LEU A 405 25.45 -8.21 -1.73
C LEU A 405 25.38 -6.98 -0.82
N GLU A 406 24.78 -7.09 0.36
CA GLU A 406 24.76 -5.99 1.34
C GLU A 406 26.17 -5.53 1.75
N ARG A 407 27.16 -6.40 1.63
CA ARG A 407 28.57 -6.14 1.99
C ARG A 407 29.40 -5.55 0.85
N VAL A 408 28.89 -5.53 -0.37
CA VAL A 408 29.58 -4.99 -1.54
C VAL A 408 29.31 -3.49 -1.61
N PRO A 409 30.35 -2.61 -1.58
CA PRO A 409 30.15 -1.17 -1.76
C PRO A 409 29.53 -0.91 -3.13
N TRP A 410 28.47 -0.12 -3.15
CA TRP A 410 27.76 0.25 -4.35
C TRP A 410 28.65 1.03 -5.32
N ASN A 411 28.65 0.67 -6.60
CA ASN A 411 29.31 1.44 -7.62
C ASN A 411 28.40 2.61 -8.05
N PHE A 412 28.90 3.84 -7.97
CA PHE A 412 28.15 5.08 -8.27
C PHE A 412 27.42 5.06 -9.63
N TRP A 413 27.94 4.30 -10.59
CA TRP A 413 27.42 4.25 -11.96
C TRP A 413 26.34 3.19 -12.22
N ASP A 414 26.14 2.25 -11.31
CA ASP A 414 25.21 1.14 -11.51
C ASP A 414 23.73 1.57 -11.38
N ASN A 415 23.44 2.80 -10.95
CA ASN A 415 22.07 3.25 -10.78
C ASN A 415 21.89 4.73 -11.12
N PHE A 416 21.37 5.02 -12.29
CA PHE A 416 20.90 6.36 -12.67
C PHE A 416 19.81 6.89 -11.71
N LEU A 417 19.03 6.01 -11.07
CA LEU A 417 18.08 6.32 -9.99
C LEU A 417 18.76 6.87 -8.73
N LEU A 418 20.03 6.58 -8.48
CA LEU A 418 20.80 7.16 -7.37
C LEU A 418 20.98 8.68 -7.48
N LEU A 419 20.86 9.25 -8.69
CA LEU A 419 20.93 10.69 -8.85
C LEU A 419 19.76 11.43 -8.19
N SER A 420 18.62 10.77 -8.04
CA SER A 420 17.40 11.35 -7.41
C SER A 420 17.27 11.02 -5.94
N THR A 421 18.02 10.06 -5.40
CA THR A 421 17.93 9.63 -4.00
C THR A 421 19.01 10.25 -3.14
N GLY A 422 18.71 10.58 -1.89
CA GLY A 422 19.70 11.06 -0.92
C GLY A 422 20.77 10.00 -0.66
N ILE A 423 21.98 10.46 -0.37
CA ILE A 423 23.12 9.60 -0.07
C ILE A 423 23.13 9.32 1.43
N ASN A 424 22.96 8.06 1.81
CA ASN A 424 23.03 7.64 3.20
C ASN A 424 24.50 7.57 3.66
N LEU A 425 24.85 8.40 4.64
CA LEU A 425 26.18 8.35 5.29
C LEU A 425 26.23 7.23 6.34
N ASN A 426 25.10 7.01 6.99
CA ASN A 426 24.86 5.89 7.91
C ASN A 426 23.36 5.65 8.04
N LYS A 427 22.96 4.69 8.90
CA LYS A 427 21.54 4.30 9.10
C LYS A 427 20.59 5.46 9.46
N ASN A 428 21.12 6.53 10.05
CA ASN A 428 20.30 7.64 10.58
C ASN A 428 20.60 8.99 9.94
N ILE A 429 21.67 9.10 9.13
CA ILE A 429 22.10 10.38 8.55
C ILE A 429 22.26 10.22 7.05
N SER A 430 21.59 11.08 6.31
CA SER A 430 21.71 11.18 4.86
C SER A 430 21.98 12.63 4.42
N VAL A 431 22.49 12.79 3.20
CA VAL A 431 22.69 14.08 2.55
C VAL A 431 21.90 14.16 1.25
N SER A 432 21.77 15.37 0.73
CA SER A 432 21.05 15.66 -0.51
C SER A 432 21.42 14.72 -1.64
N SER A 433 20.45 14.41 -2.49
CA SER A 433 20.70 13.70 -3.75
C SER A 433 21.52 14.54 -4.72
N PRO A 434 22.31 13.93 -5.63
CA PRO A 434 23.09 14.68 -6.62
C PRO A 434 22.25 15.64 -7.48
N LEU A 435 21.04 15.24 -7.88
CA LEU A 435 20.14 16.09 -8.64
C LEU A 435 19.58 17.29 -7.86
N SER A 436 19.52 17.20 -6.55
CA SER A 436 19.04 18.29 -5.69
C SER A 436 20.17 19.23 -5.21
N LEU A 437 21.42 19.00 -5.62
CA LEU A 437 22.54 19.91 -5.31
C LEU A 437 22.53 21.17 -6.17
N TYR A 438 21.74 21.20 -7.21
CA TYR A 438 21.72 22.30 -8.16
C TYR A 438 20.29 22.59 -8.61
N HIS A 439 19.94 23.90 -8.58
CA HIS A 439 18.77 24.41 -9.28
C HIS A 439 19.06 25.74 -9.95
N PHE A 440 18.14 26.19 -10.80
CA PHE A 440 18.24 27.47 -11.48
C PHE A 440 16.89 28.18 -11.46
N SER A 441 16.92 29.46 -11.10
CA SER A 441 15.77 30.38 -11.19
C SER A 441 16.19 31.74 -11.73
N ARG A 442 15.24 32.52 -12.26
CA ARG A 442 15.54 33.91 -12.72
C ARG A 442 15.93 34.85 -11.58
N VAL A 443 15.65 34.47 -10.32
CA VAL A 443 16.00 35.25 -9.13
C VAL A 443 17.41 34.94 -8.65
N GLU A 444 17.74 33.68 -8.47
CA GLU A 444 19.00 33.20 -7.91
C GLU A 444 20.09 33.01 -8.97
N GLY A 445 19.67 32.89 -10.25
CA GLY A 445 20.54 32.36 -11.29
C GLY A 445 20.91 30.91 -10.99
N HIS A 446 22.17 30.57 -11.16
CA HIS A 446 22.69 29.28 -10.67
C HIS A 446 22.65 29.26 -9.14
N SER A 447 22.16 28.18 -8.56
CA SER A 447 22.15 27.96 -7.12
C SER A 447 22.74 26.60 -6.77
N LEU A 448 23.50 26.55 -5.69
CA LEU A 448 23.99 25.33 -5.09
C LEU A 448 23.28 25.09 -3.77
N ASP A 449 22.77 23.88 -3.62
CA ASP A 449 21.99 23.43 -2.48
C ASP A 449 22.67 22.27 -1.79
N PHE A 450 22.60 22.25 -0.48
CA PHE A 450 23.12 21.13 0.31
C PHE A 450 22.19 20.87 1.49
N GLY A 451 21.76 19.63 1.64
CA GLY A 451 20.91 19.18 2.76
C GLY A 451 21.57 18.09 3.59
N ILE A 452 21.38 18.16 4.88
CA ILE A 452 21.71 17.10 5.84
C ILE A 452 20.43 16.72 6.54
N PHE A 453 20.13 15.43 6.57
CA PHE A 453 18.93 14.88 7.17
C PHE A 453 19.34 13.87 8.23
N ALA A 454 18.79 14.00 9.43
CA ALA A 454 18.98 13.06 10.51
C ALA A 454 17.60 12.49 10.91
N ASN A 455 17.40 11.22 10.66
CA ASN A 455 16.13 10.53 10.87
C ASN A 455 16.28 9.45 11.94
N ASP A 456 15.19 9.16 12.62
CA ASP A 456 15.09 8.05 13.57
C ASP A 456 16.09 8.08 14.73
N LEU A 457 16.58 9.26 15.10
CA LEU A 457 17.42 9.44 16.29
C LEU A 457 16.61 9.26 17.58
N LEU A 458 17.29 9.07 18.71
CA LEU A 458 16.68 8.96 20.04
C LEU A 458 15.57 7.91 20.11
N LYS A 459 15.87 6.69 19.70
CA LYS A 459 14.92 5.57 19.62
C LYS A 459 13.78 5.87 18.63
N LYS A 460 14.10 6.39 17.46
CA LYS A 460 13.19 6.80 16.40
C LYS A 460 12.17 7.87 16.83
N ARG A 461 12.55 8.80 17.69
CA ARG A 461 11.68 9.90 18.14
C ARG A 461 12.09 11.27 17.63
N PHE A 462 13.32 11.45 17.16
CA PHE A 462 13.82 12.74 16.73
C PHE A 462 14.25 12.73 15.28
N ASN A 463 13.70 13.67 14.51
CA ASN A 463 14.03 13.90 13.12
C ASN A 463 14.49 15.36 12.96
N SER A 464 15.51 15.61 12.15
CA SER A 464 15.91 16.97 11.79
C SER A 464 16.42 17.06 10.36
N ALA A 465 16.25 18.24 9.77
CA ALA A 465 16.74 18.56 8.43
C ALA A 465 17.36 19.94 8.44
N LEU A 466 18.53 20.07 7.86
CA LEU A 466 19.18 21.36 7.59
C LEU A 466 19.43 21.45 6.08
N LYS A 467 18.83 22.45 5.45
CA LYS A 467 19.07 22.78 4.04
C LYS A 467 19.76 24.12 3.95
N LEU A 468 20.83 24.17 3.18
CA LEU A 468 21.65 25.35 2.92
C LEU A 468 21.66 25.61 1.44
N SER A 469 21.49 26.83 1.00
CA SER A 469 21.61 27.20 -0.40
C SER A 469 22.30 28.55 -0.62
N TYR A 470 22.96 28.68 -1.79
CA TYR A 470 23.60 29.91 -2.20
C TYR A 470 23.29 30.20 -3.68
N GLY A 471 22.61 31.32 -3.92
CA GLY A 471 22.34 31.81 -5.27
C GLY A 471 23.46 32.74 -5.74
N PHE A 472 24.00 32.50 -6.93
CA PHE A 472 25.12 33.24 -7.45
C PHE A 472 24.72 34.62 -8.02
N SER A 473 23.49 34.78 -8.50
CA SER A 473 23.02 36.05 -9.06
C SER A 473 22.45 36.99 -7.99
N ASP A 474 21.70 36.45 -7.01
CA ASP A 474 21.18 37.25 -5.89
C ASP A 474 22.21 37.42 -4.76
N LYS A 475 23.32 36.66 -4.79
CA LYS A 475 24.44 36.69 -3.82
C LYS A 475 23.97 36.51 -2.38
N LYS A 476 22.95 35.67 -2.14
CA LYS A 476 22.37 35.41 -0.84
C LYS A 476 22.61 33.98 -0.37
N PHE A 477 23.02 33.86 0.90
CA PHE A 477 23.04 32.61 1.62
C PHE A 477 21.68 32.39 2.29
N LYS A 478 21.15 31.19 2.13
CA LYS A 478 19.83 30.81 2.62
C LYS A 478 19.93 29.56 3.45
N GLN A 479 19.03 29.41 4.41
CA GLN A 479 18.98 28.24 5.29
C GLN A 479 17.54 27.90 5.67
N ASP A 480 17.27 26.61 5.82
CA ASP A 480 16.01 26.07 6.32
C ASP A 480 16.33 24.91 7.26
N PHE A 481 16.06 25.11 8.54
CA PHE A 481 16.28 24.13 9.61
C PHE A 481 14.93 23.70 10.16
N THR A 482 14.68 22.39 10.16
CA THR A 482 13.49 21.79 10.75
C THR A 482 13.90 20.73 11.77
N ALA A 483 13.24 20.70 12.92
CA ALA A 483 13.41 19.66 13.93
C ALA A 483 12.03 19.21 14.42
N GLY A 484 11.85 17.90 14.56
CA GLY A 484 10.62 17.28 15.07
C GLY A 484 10.93 16.28 16.19
N TYR A 485 10.12 16.26 17.22
CA TYR A 485 10.20 15.28 18.28
C TYR A 485 8.86 14.60 18.53
N LEU A 486 8.86 13.27 18.47
CA LEU A 486 7.66 12.43 18.60
C LEU A 486 7.42 12.02 20.05
N LEU A 487 6.20 12.20 20.54
CA LEU A 487 5.76 11.94 21.90
C LEU A 487 4.70 10.82 21.92
N GLY A 488 4.50 10.23 23.13
CA GLY A 488 3.56 9.14 23.34
C GLY A 488 4.10 7.75 22.97
N ASP A 489 3.41 6.70 23.37
CA ASP A 489 3.83 5.32 23.11
C ASP A 489 3.73 4.98 21.63
N TYR A 490 2.66 5.40 20.97
CA TYR A 490 2.45 5.25 19.52
C TYR A 490 2.95 6.43 18.69
N ARG A 491 3.77 7.35 19.28
CA ARG A 491 4.36 8.50 18.57
C ARG A 491 3.34 9.31 17.76
N THR A 492 2.15 9.46 18.31
CA THR A 492 1.02 10.14 17.66
C THR A 492 1.01 11.64 17.91
N TRP A 493 1.87 12.14 18.77
CA TRP A 493 2.09 13.56 19.01
C TRP A 493 3.46 13.99 18.52
N GLU A 494 3.53 15.16 17.91
CA GLU A 494 4.76 15.73 17.40
C GLU A 494 4.89 17.21 17.81
N ILE A 495 6.08 17.58 18.22
CA ILE A 495 6.49 18.99 18.41
C ILE A 495 7.45 19.31 17.28
N LYS A 496 7.13 20.33 16.47
CA LYS A 496 7.94 20.78 15.34
C LYS A 496 8.46 22.19 15.57
N LEU A 497 9.72 22.42 15.19
CA LEU A 497 10.34 23.72 15.06
C LEU A 497 10.91 23.87 13.65
N ASN A 498 10.58 24.97 13.00
CA ASN A 498 11.17 25.34 11.71
C ASN A 498 11.77 26.75 11.84
N ILE A 499 13.03 26.94 11.44
CA ILE A 499 13.73 28.23 11.38
C ILE A 499 14.21 28.40 9.95
N PHE A 500 13.81 29.46 9.31
CA PHE A 500 14.08 29.64 7.88
C PHE A 500 14.50 31.06 7.51
N ASN A 501 15.31 31.13 6.47
CA ASN A 501 15.64 32.32 5.69
C ASN A 501 15.85 31.83 4.25
N LYS A 502 14.82 31.91 3.42
CA LYS A 502 14.81 31.25 2.11
C LYS A 502 14.05 32.02 1.04
N LEU A 503 14.30 31.69 -0.20
CA LEU A 503 13.45 32.05 -1.33
C LEU A 503 12.25 31.10 -1.35
N LYS A 504 11.03 31.64 -1.26
CA LYS A 504 9.78 30.88 -1.33
C LYS A 504 9.12 31.06 -2.69
N VAL A 505 8.47 30.02 -3.14
CA VAL A 505 7.59 30.06 -4.32
C VAL A 505 6.29 30.75 -3.92
N LEU A 506 5.85 31.70 -4.75
CA LEU A 506 4.58 32.37 -4.56
C LEU A 506 3.44 31.37 -4.87
N PHE A 507 2.49 31.25 -3.94
CA PHE A 507 1.39 30.27 -4.00
C PHE A 507 1.89 28.81 -4.05
N GLU A 508 2.87 28.49 -3.19
CA GLU A 508 3.49 27.16 -3.09
C GLU A 508 2.45 26.04 -2.95
N ASP A 509 1.33 26.28 -2.23
CA ASP A 509 0.25 25.29 -2.04
C ASP A 509 -0.46 24.85 -3.33
N SER A 510 -0.38 25.66 -4.41
CA SER A 510 -0.96 25.35 -5.72
C SER A 510 0.07 24.81 -6.72
N ASP A 511 1.36 24.81 -6.37
CA ASP A 511 2.46 24.32 -7.21
C ASP A 511 2.73 22.82 -6.97
N ASN A 512 2.25 21.99 -7.88
CA ASN A 512 2.43 20.53 -7.85
C ASN A 512 3.56 20.05 -8.79
N TYR A 513 4.48 20.94 -9.20
CA TYR A 513 5.55 20.61 -10.14
C TYR A 513 6.91 20.52 -9.45
N GLY A 514 7.74 19.56 -9.88
CA GLY A 514 9.05 19.33 -9.30
C GLY A 514 10.07 20.45 -9.61
N GLU A 515 11.04 20.62 -8.72
CA GLU A 515 12.15 21.59 -8.85
C GLU A 515 12.97 21.39 -10.14
N LEU A 516 13.22 20.12 -10.50
CA LEU A 516 13.97 19.76 -11.70
C LEU A 516 13.27 20.26 -12.98
N LEU A 517 11.93 20.10 -13.07
CA LEU A 517 11.15 20.59 -14.21
C LEU A 517 11.25 22.11 -14.32
N SER A 518 11.09 22.83 -13.20
CA SER A 518 11.22 24.28 -13.15
C SER A 518 12.61 24.73 -13.63
N THR A 519 13.66 24.08 -13.13
CA THR A 519 15.06 24.36 -13.53
C THR A 519 15.28 24.16 -15.03
N LEU A 520 14.82 23.03 -15.58
CA LEU A 520 15.00 22.71 -17.00
C LEU A 520 14.24 23.68 -17.92
N VAL A 521 12.99 23.96 -17.59
CA VAL A 521 12.18 24.90 -18.40
C VAL A 521 12.78 26.30 -18.35
N THR A 522 13.24 26.76 -17.18
CA THR A 522 13.89 28.06 -17.03
C THR A 522 15.18 28.17 -17.84
N LEU A 523 16.07 27.17 -17.75
CA LEU A 523 17.35 27.14 -18.47
C LEU A 523 17.20 27.02 -20.01
N ILE A 524 16.16 26.31 -20.47
CA ILE A 524 15.99 26.00 -21.89
C ILE A 524 15.20 27.11 -22.60
N SER A 525 14.04 27.48 -22.08
CA SER A 525 13.07 28.31 -22.80
C SER A 525 12.85 29.70 -22.21
N LYS A 526 13.36 30.01 -21.02
CA LYS A 526 13.02 31.19 -20.22
C LYS A 526 11.52 31.34 -19.91
N ASP A 527 10.79 30.23 -19.93
CA ASP A 527 9.36 30.18 -19.59
C ASP A 527 9.15 29.73 -18.14
N GLU A 528 9.90 30.36 -17.22
CA GLU A 528 9.74 30.06 -15.81
C GLU A 528 8.32 30.39 -15.33
N PHE A 529 7.64 29.37 -14.84
CA PHE A 529 6.24 29.47 -14.43
C PHE A 529 6.08 29.86 -12.94
N ARG A 530 7.14 29.75 -12.14
CA ARG A 530 7.17 30.13 -10.72
C ARG A 530 7.45 31.62 -10.53
N ASP A 531 6.84 32.19 -9.52
CA ASP A 531 7.16 33.51 -8.99
C ASP A 531 7.66 33.36 -7.55
N TYR A 532 8.47 34.30 -7.06
CA TYR A 532 9.23 34.13 -5.81
C TYR A 532 9.18 35.34 -4.89
N TYR A 533 9.41 35.07 -3.59
CA TYR A 533 9.67 36.11 -2.60
C TYR A 533 10.63 35.61 -1.52
N TYR A 534 11.32 36.52 -0.83
CA TYR A 534 12.16 36.16 0.30
C TYR A 534 11.33 36.10 1.57
N SER A 535 11.50 35.02 2.36
CA SER A 535 10.84 34.85 3.64
C SER A 535 11.87 34.40 4.70
N LYS A 536 11.86 35.05 5.86
CA LYS A 536 12.67 34.68 7.00
C LYS A 536 11.82 34.66 8.26
N GLY A 537 12.08 33.70 9.15
CA GLY A 537 11.34 33.61 10.40
C GLY A 537 11.48 32.24 11.08
N PHE A 538 10.50 31.94 11.92
CA PHE A 538 10.39 30.66 12.57
C PHE A 538 8.92 30.26 12.73
N ALA A 539 8.68 28.97 12.83
CA ALA A 539 7.40 28.37 13.17
C ALA A 539 7.57 27.30 14.23
N PHE A 540 6.67 27.27 15.18
CA PHE A 540 6.56 26.23 16.19
C PHE A 540 5.16 25.63 16.11
N GLU A 541 5.07 24.31 16.08
CA GLU A 541 3.79 23.60 15.97
C GLU A 541 3.78 22.38 16.90
N VAL A 542 2.63 22.15 17.49
CA VAL A 542 2.31 20.91 18.23
C VAL A 542 1.09 20.31 17.57
N GLU A 543 1.23 19.07 17.13
CA GLU A 543 0.12 18.31 16.57
C GLU A 543 0.03 16.91 17.17
N GLY A 544 -1.15 16.34 17.24
CA GLY A 544 -1.30 14.98 17.77
C GLY A 544 -2.71 14.43 17.75
N GLU A 545 -2.82 13.11 17.91
CA GLU A 545 -4.11 12.43 18.01
C GLU A 545 -4.69 12.56 19.41
N LEU A 546 -5.82 13.27 19.57
CA LEU A 546 -6.65 13.22 20.77
C LEU A 546 -7.39 11.88 20.86
N PHE A 547 -7.90 11.43 19.73
CA PHE A 547 -8.55 10.14 19.53
C PHE A 547 -8.07 9.55 18.20
N PRO A 548 -8.18 8.24 18.00
CA PRO A 548 -7.75 7.62 16.75
C PRO A 548 -8.34 8.22 15.45
N VAL A 549 -9.47 8.93 15.55
CA VAL A 549 -10.13 9.58 14.40
C VAL A 549 -9.90 11.08 14.34
N LEU A 550 -9.41 11.70 15.42
CA LEU A 550 -9.28 13.15 15.56
C LEU A 550 -7.83 13.53 15.89
N LYS A 551 -7.17 14.18 14.96
CA LYS A 551 -5.90 14.86 15.15
C LYS A 551 -6.15 16.35 15.34
N VAL A 552 -5.45 16.97 16.26
CA VAL A 552 -5.47 18.42 16.50
C VAL A 552 -4.08 18.99 16.32
N ARG A 553 -4.03 20.27 15.93
CA ARG A 553 -2.79 21.02 15.80
C ARG A 553 -2.95 22.42 16.31
N THR A 554 -1.89 22.96 16.85
CA THR A 554 -1.78 24.38 17.20
C THR A 554 -0.35 24.84 17.01
N GLY A 555 -0.18 26.06 16.63
CA GLY A 555 1.13 26.59 16.37
C GLY A 555 1.22 28.10 16.44
N PHE A 556 2.44 28.57 16.41
CA PHE A 556 2.79 29.98 16.29
C PHE A 556 3.85 30.14 15.21
N SER A 557 3.69 31.11 14.33
CA SER A 557 4.68 31.46 13.33
C SER A 557 4.99 32.96 13.35
N ASN A 558 6.25 33.27 13.14
CA ASN A 558 6.74 34.63 12.87
C ASN A 558 7.44 34.61 11.53
N LYS A 559 7.03 35.48 10.61
CA LYS A 559 7.70 35.62 9.32
C LYS A 559 7.85 37.08 8.91
N THR A 560 8.90 37.37 8.18
CA THR A 560 9.12 38.65 7.50
C THR A 560 9.34 38.38 6.02
N ASP A 561 8.47 38.90 5.18
CA ASP A 561 8.46 38.69 3.75
C ASP A 561 8.91 39.92 2.99
N ASN A 562 9.69 39.73 1.92
CA ASN A 562 10.19 40.80 1.05
C ASN A 562 10.15 40.37 -0.42
N SER A 563 10.00 41.33 -1.31
CA SER A 563 10.02 41.09 -2.76
C SER A 563 11.36 40.50 -3.23
N ALA A 564 11.29 39.60 -4.17
CA ALA A 564 12.43 39.12 -4.94
C ALA A 564 12.39 39.69 -6.35
N PHE A 565 13.56 39.92 -6.94
CA PHE A 565 13.68 40.53 -8.27
C PHE A 565 14.45 39.59 -9.21
N VAL A 566 14.28 39.79 -10.51
CA VAL A 566 15.05 39.11 -11.54
C VAL A 566 16.50 39.60 -11.49
N ASN A 567 17.45 38.69 -11.29
CA ASN A 567 18.86 39.03 -11.16
C ASN A 567 19.75 38.40 -12.24
N THR A 568 19.15 37.60 -13.15
CA THR A 568 19.88 36.98 -14.25
C THR A 568 19.05 36.95 -15.52
N ASN A 569 19.71 36.99 -16.67
CA ASN A 569 19.09 36.75 -17.97
C ASN A 569 19.75 35.57 -18.70
N PHE A 570 20.41 34.67 -17.94
CA PHE A 570 21.10 33.52 -18.50
C PHE A 570 20.10 32.44 -18.96
N SER A 571 20.38 31.81 -20.10
CA SER A 571 19.70 30.59 -20.60
C SER A 571 20.58 29.93 -21.64
N PHE A 572 20.47 28.61 -21.82
CA PHE A 572 21.22 27.89 -22.86
C PHE A 572 20.74 28.25 -24.27
N PHE A 573 19.40 28.41 -24.38
CA PHE A 573 18.74 28.76 -25.65
C PHE A 573 17.96 30.06 -25.44
N ASN A 574 17.33 30.59 -26.46
CA ASN A 574 16.49 31.79 -26.37
C ASN A 574 17.18 33.01 -25.74
N ARG A 575 18.44 33.28 -26.11
CA ARG A 575 19.27 34.32 -25.51
C ARG A 575 18.64 35.73 -25.61
N ASP A 576 17.93 35.96 -26.70
CA ASP A 576 17.28 37.25 -27.01
C ASP A 576 15.96 37.48 -26.24
N LYS A 577 15.39 36.44 -25.65
CA LYS A 577 14.19 36.53 -24.81
C LYS A 577 14.57 37.03 -23.40
N GLU A 578 13.80 37.95 -22.84
CA GLU A 578 13.95 38.37 -21.45
C GLU A 578 13.03 37.52 -20.54
N TYR A 579 13.45 37.32 -19.30
CA TYR A 579 12.59 36.71 -18.29
C TYR A 579 11.42 37.62 -17.95
N LYS A 580 10.25 37.04 -17.70
CA LYS A 580 9.12 37.72 -17.10
C LYS A 580 9.53 38.33 -15.75
N ASN A 581 9.09 39.57 -15.47
CA ASN A 581 9.30 40.20 -14.18
C ASN A 581 8.70 39.39 -13.05
N ASN A 582 9.40 39.34 -11.92
CA ASN A 582 8.87 38.73 -10.71
C ASN A 582 7.94 39.72 -10.00
N PRO A 583 6.69 39.34 -9.66
CA PRO A 583 5.76 40.27 -9.02
C PRO A 583 6.27 40.69 -7.63
N SER A 584 6.07 41.96 -7.30
CA SER A 584 6.37 42.46 -5.96
C SER A 584 5.33 41.95 -4.97
N VAL A 585 5.80 41.52 -3.80
CA VAL A 585 4.94 41.16 -2.66
C VAL A 585 4.82 42.33 -1.69
N PHE A 586 3.83 42.31 -0.82
CA PHE A 586 3.68 43.30 0.24
C PHE A 586 4.70 43.03 1.36
N PRO A 587 5.70 43.91 1.55
CA PRO A 587 6.68 43.72 2.63
C PRO A 587 5.99 43.75 3.98
N SER A 588 6.08 42.69 4.74
CA SER A 588 5.33 42.55 5.99
C SER A 588 6.02 41.64 6.99
N LYS A 589 5.86 42.01 8.27
CA LYS A 589 6.14 41.12 9.39
C LYS A 589 4.81 40.61 9.93
N ILE A 590 4.62 39.30 9.83
CA ILE A 590 3.37 38.64 10.21
C ILE A 590 3.63 37.63 11.31
N ASN A 591 2.90 37.78 12.40
CA ASN A 591 2.84 36.82 13.51
C ASN A 591 1.47 36.14 13.50
N THR A 592 1.45 34.83 13.50
CA THR A 592 0.20 34.08 13.36
C THR A 592 0.10 32.98 14.41
N ILE A 593 -1.06 32.85 15.05
CA ILE A 593 -1.44 31.67 15.82
C ILE A 593 -2.36 30.83 14.93
N ASN A 594 -2.15 29.54 14.87
CA ASN A 594 -3.04 28.62 14.20
C ASN A 594 -3.58 27.56 15.15
N ILE A 595 -4.84 27.16 14.91
CA ILE A 595 -5.50 26.03 15.55
C ILE A 595 -6.21 25.25 14.44
N GLY A 596 -6.03 23.95 14.42
CA GLY A 596 -6.63 23.11 13.40
C GLY A 596 -6.96 21.71 13.89
N PHE A 597 -7.71 21.01 13.05
CA PHE A 597 -8.08 19.61 13.27
C PHE A 597 -8.12 18.82 11.96
N ASP A 598 -7.90 17.51 12.07
CA ASP A 598 -8.15 16.54 11.02
C ASP A 598 -9.03 15.43 11.58
N ILE A 599 -10.10 15.09 10.85
CA ILE A 599 -10.97 13.95 11.14
C ILE A 599 -10.80 12.93 10.02
N ASP A 600 -10.28 11.76 10.38
CA ASP A 600 -9.99 10.66 9.46
C ASP A 600 -10.67 9.38 9.94
N PHE A 601 -11.73 8.97 9.22
CA PHE A 601 -12.48 7.76 9.54
C PHE A 601 -11.90 6.48 8.95
N ARG A 602 -10.82 6.57 8.17
CA ARG A 602 -10.16 5.38 7.61
C ARG A 602 -9.61 4.48 8.71
N ASP A 603 -9.55 3.21 8.39
CA ASP A 603 -8.81 2.25 9.19
C ASP A 603 -7.31 2.59 9.20
N TYR A 604 -6.55 2.02 10.12
CA TYR A 604 -5.12 2.20 10.17
C TYR A 604 -4.38 0.87 10.42
N ILE A 605 -3.11 0.89 10.10
CA ILE A 605 -2.13 -0.15 10.42
C ILE A 605 -1.23 0.40 11.50
N GLU A 606 -1.03 -0.36 12.57
CA GLU A 606 0.00 -0.10 13.58
C GLU A 606 1.24 -0.90 13.22
N ASP A 607 2.33 -0.22 12.85
CA ASP A 607 3.61 -0.85 12.55
C ASP A 607 4.63 -0.43 13.62
N GLY A 608 4.83 -1.33 14.57
CA GLY A 608 5.64 -1.03 15.75
C GLY A 608 5.04 0.15 16.54
N TYR A 609 5.72 1.29 16.45
CA TYR A 609 5.31 2.51 17.14
C TYR A 609 4.56 3.50 16.24
N PHE A 610 4.36 3.20 14.97
CA PHE A 610 3.79 4.13 14.00
C PHE A 610 2.41 3.68 13.54
N ARG A 611 1.55 4.65 13.24
CA ARG A 611 0.25 4.42 12.64
C ARG A 611 0.22 4.95 11.22
N ARG A 612 -0.22 4.10 10.29
CA ARG A 612 -0.42 4.46 8.88
C ARG A 612 -1.89 4.27 8.50
N ARG A 613 -2.51 5.31 7.95
CA ARG A 613 -3.90 5.23 7.47
C ARG A 613 -3.98 4.42 6.18
N THR A 614 -5.04 3.63 6.09
CA THR A 614 -5.33 2.84 4.90
C THR A 614 -6.83 2.80 4.62
N SER A 615 -7.22 2.91 3.36
CA SER A 615 -8.61 2.74 2.95
C SER A 615 -8.92 1.31 2.51
N LEU A 616 -7.90 0.54 2.12
CA LEU A 616 -8.05 -0.78 1.50
C LEU A 616 -9.09 -0.81 0.37
N GLY A 617 -9.22 0.30 -0.36
CA GLY A 617 -10.21 0.45 -1.43
C GLY A 617 -11.64 0.66 -0.95
N ARG A 618 -11.91 0.81 0.36
CA ARG A 618 -13.24 1.13 0.90
C ARG A 618 -13.56 2.61 0.76
N SER A 619 -14.85 2.94 0.77
CA SER A 619 -15.30 4.33 0.82
C SER A 619 -14.86 5.00 2.12
N PHE A 620 -14.44 6.26 2.03
CA PHE A 620 -14.01 7.04 3.20
C PHE A 620 -14.32 8.52 3.03
N VAL A 621 -14.30 9.23 4.16
CA VAL A 621 -14.42 10.69 4.23
C VAL A 621 -13.31 11.23 5.13
N LEU A 622 -12.69 12.32 4.69
CA LEU A 622 -11.70 13.09 5.43
C LEU A 622 -12.20 14.52 5.58
N PHE A 623 -12.03 15.09 6.76
CA PHE A 623 -12.26 16.51 7.02
C PHE A 623 -11.03 17.13 7.65
N SER A 624 -10.72 18.37 7.25
CA SER A 624 -9.65 19.16 7.86
C SER A 624 -10.13 20.58 8.00
N GLY A 625 -9.82 21.21 9.12
CA GLY A 625 -10.16 22.62 9.35
C GLY A 625 -9.03 23.34 10.05
N ASP A 626 -8.78 24.60 9.67
CA ASP A 626 -7.75 25.45 10.24
C ASP A 626 -8.29 26.87 10.46
N ILE A 627 -7.89 27.48 11.56
CA ILE A 627 -8.12 28.87 11.87
C ILE A 627 -6.76 29.52 12.09
N TYR A 628 -6.46 30.58 11.34
CA TYR A 628 -5.26 31.40 11.52
C TYR A 628 -5.68 32.78 12.01
N TYR A 629 -4.99 33.24 13.03
CA TYR A 629 -5.24 34.55 13.67
C TYR A 629 -3.98 35.37 13.68
N SER A 630 -4.05 36.60 13.17
CA SER A 630 -3.01 37.61 13.19
C SER A 630 -3.60 38.96 13.62
N ASP A 631 -2.91 39.68 14.49
CA ASP A 631 -3.38 40.95 15.04
C ASP A 631 -2.23 41.93 15.30
N LYS A 632 -2.44 43.20 14.98
CA LYS A 632 -1.44 44.28 15.14
C LYS A 632 -1.11 44.55 16.59
N ASN A 633 -2.10 44.56 17.47
CA ASN A 633 -1.96 44.97 18.85
C ASN A 633 -1.45 43.84 19.72
N PHE A 634 -2.09 42.66 19.64
CA PHE A 634 -1.78 41.54 20.51
C PHE A 634 -0.55 40.76 20.03
N LEU A 635 -0.42 40.54 18.72
CA LEU A 635 0.68 39.75 18.13
C LEU A 635 1.80 40.63 17.57
N ALA A 636 1.67 41.99 17.58
CA ALA A 636 2.61 42.90 16.95
C ALA A 636 2.87 42.58 15.45
N SER A 637 1.82 42.24 14.73
CA SER A 637 1.82 41.89 13.31
C SER A 637 1.52 43.16 12.48
N ASP A 638 1.95 43.21 11.21
CA ASP A 638 1.64 44.35 10.33
C ASP A 638 0.20 44.28 9.79
N LEU A 639 -0.41 43.10 9.78
CA LEU A 639 -1.77 42.88 9.25
C LEU A 639 -2.68 42.20 10.29
N ASN A 640 -3.97 42.56 10.21
CA ASN A 640 -5.02 41.94 11.00
C ASN A 640 -5.85 41.03 10.10
N PHE A 641 -5.96 39.75 10.47
CA PHE A 641 -6.82 38.82 9.79
C PHE A 641 -7.23 37.63 10.67
N LYS A 642 -8.37 37.03 10.29
CA LYS A 642 -8.80 35.71 10.69
C LYS A 642 -9.07 34.91 9.43
N ILE A 643 -8.36 33.82 9.23
CA ILE A 643 -8.54 32.96 8.09
C ILE A 643 -9.17 31.65 8.60
N TYR A 644 -10.26 31.24 7.96
CA TYR A 644 -10.96 30.00 8.20
C TYR A 644 -10.80 29.13 6.95
N GLU A 645 -10.19 27.96 7.11
CA GLU A 645 -10.05 26.99 6.06
C GLU A 645 -10.80 25.72 6.40
N PHE A 646 -11.42 25.11 5.40
CA PHE A 646 -12.01 23.79 5.51
C PHE A 646 -11.74 22.99 4.25
N LYS A 647 -11.29 21.75 4.42
CA LYS A 647 -11.04 20.78 3.34
C LYS A 647 -11.84 19.53 3.62
N SER A 648 -12.45 18.98 2.57
CA SER A 648 -13.09 17.67 2.64
C SER A 648 -12.70 16.84 1.43
N ARG A 649 -12.36 15.58 1.67
CA ARG A 649 -12.11 14.60 0.61
C ARG A 649 -12.97 13.39 0.86
N VAL A 650 -13.78 13.05 -0.14
CA VAL A 650 -14.69 11.90 -0.10
C VAL A 650 -14.35 10.96 -1.24
N PHE A 651 -14.15 9.70 -0.92
CA PHE A 651 -13.98 8.61 -1.87
C PHE A 651 -15.13 7.63 -1.69
N ILE A 652 -15.89 7.38 -2.75
CA ILE A 652 -17.05 6.47 -2.74
C ILE A 652 -16.85 5.43 -3.83
N ARG A 653 -16.90 4.15 -3.46
CA ARG A 653 -17.07 3.07 -4.45
C ARG A 653 -18.51 3.11 -4.96
N THR A 654 -18.71 3.18 -6.27
CA THR A 654 -20.04 3.38 -6.89
C THR A 654 -20.55 2.12 -7.59
N LEU A 655 -19.70 1.43 -8.31
CA LEU A 655 -19.98 0.15 -8.96
C LEU A 655 -18.97 -0.89 -8.45
N LYS A 656 -18.80 -2.03 -9.11
CA LYS A 656 -17.86 -3.08 -8.67
C LYS A 656 -16.40 -2.58 -8.62
N SER A 657 -15.98 -1.80 -9.62
CA SER A 657 -14.62 -1.24 -9.70
C SER A 657 -14.57 0.29 -9.86
N ALA A 658 -15.71 0.93 -10.10
CA ALA A 658 -15.78 2.38 -10.27
C ALA A 658 -15.71 3.14 -8.94
N SER A 659 -15.31 4.42 -9.00
CA SER A 659 -15.20 5.27 -7.82
C SER A 659 -15.51 6.73 -8.14
N LEU A 660 -16.11 7.42 -7.18
CA LEU A 660 -16.34 8.86 -7.20
C LEU A 660 -15.43 9.52 -6.16
N ASN A 661 -14.58 10.42 -6.63
CA ASN A 661 -13.77 11.30 -5.80
C ASN A 661 -14.40 12.68 -5.76
N ILE A 662 -14.57 13.23 -4.56
CA ILE A 662 -15.07 14.56 -4.31
C ILE A 662 -14.05 15.29 -3.44
N SER A 663 -13.51 16.40 -3.93
CA SER A 663 -12.62 17.28 -3.17
C SER A 663 -13.26 18.65 -3.05
N LEU A 664 -13.44 19.09 -1.82
CA LEU A 664 -13.97 20.41 -1.47
C LEU A 664 -12.89 21.18 -0.72
N TYR A 665 -12.66 22.43 -1.10
CA TYR A 665 -11.85 23.37 -0.34
C TYR A 665 -12.56 24.71 -0.22
N THR A 666 -12.57 25.26 0.98
CA THR A 666 -13.09 26.60 1.24
C THR A 666 -12.11 27.39 2.08
N ARG A 667 -11.95 28.64 1.76
CA ARG A 667 -11.22 29.62 2.56
C ARG A 667 -12.04 30.89 2.68
N TYR A 668 -12.17 31.40 3.88
CA TYR A 668 -12.81 32.69 4.15
C TYR A 668 -11.90 33.52 5.04
N THR A 669 -11.57 34.72 4.60
CA THR A 669 -10.76 35.63 5.36
C THR A 669 -11.60 36.84 5.82
N ASP A 670 -11.55 37.12 7.13
CA ASP A 670 -12.00 38.36 7.73
C ASP A 670 -10.76 39.20 8.04
N GLY A 671 -10.68 40.39 7.49
CA GLY A 671 -9.53 41.31 7.60
C GLY A 671 -8.72 41.43 6.32
N THR A 672 -7.44 41.70 6.44
CA THR A 672 -6.53 42.02 5.33
C THR A 672 -5.39 41.01 5.26
N THR A 673 -5.21 40.36 4.12
CA THR A 673 -4.08 39.44 3.86
C THR A 673 -3.13 40.03 2.83
N ALA A 674 -1.84 39.73 2.98
CA ALA A 674 -0.84 40.09 1.99
C ALA A 674 -1.02 39.27 0.70
N TYR A 675 -0.58 39.80 -0.44
CA TYR A 675 -0.66 39.14 -1.74
C TYR A 675 -0.05 37.74 -1.74
N GLN A 676 1.11 37.58 -1.10
CA GLN A 676 1.81 36.29 -0.99
C GLN A 676 1.11 35.26 -0.09
N ASP A 677 0.10 35.67 0.67
CA ASP A 677 -0.71 34.81 1.54
C ASP A 677 -2.10 34.50 0.96
N LEU A 678 -2.40 34.97 -0.26
CA LEU A 678 -3.62 34.57 -0.97
C LEU A 678 -3.56 33.08 -1.36
N TYR A 679 -4.70 32.50 -1.55
CA TYR A 679 -4.80 31.16 -2.11
C TYR A 679 -5.01 31.26 -3.63
N SER A 680 -4.12 30.64 -4.40
CA SER A 680 -4.28 30.53 -5.85
C SER A 680 -5.11 29.29 -6.19
N LEU A 681 -6.03 29.44 -7.15
CA LEU A 681 -6.74 28.28 -7.70
C LEU A 681 -5.73 27.38 -8.43
N PRO A 682 -5.68 26.07 -8.10
CA PRO A 682 -4.69 25.16 -8.67
C PRO A 682 -4.91 25.02 -10.19
N GLY A 683 -4.07 25.64 -10.99
CA GLY A 683 -4.04 25.54 -12.45
C GLY A 683 -2.96 24.58 -12.95
N ASN A 684 -2.72 24.58 -14.25
CA ASN A 684 -1.78 23.66 -14.89
C ASN A 684 -0.79 24.38 -15.81
N ILE A 685 0.34 23.73 -16.05
CA ILE A 685 1.32 24.16 -17.04
C ILE A 685 0.96 23.49 -18.37
N ASP A 686 0.45 24.29 -19.30
CA ASP A 686 0.10 23.90 -20.66
C ASP A 686 -0.62 22.55 -20.77
N VAL A 687 0.02 21.53 -21.36
CA VAL A 687 -0.54 20.18 -21.59
C VAL A 687 -0.31 19.19 -20.45
N VAL A 688 0.38 19.58 -19.38
CA VAL A 688 0.67 18.72 -18.23
C VAL A 688 -0.36 18.98 -17.15
N PHE A 689 -1.29 18.02 -16.96
CA PHE A 689 -2.36 18.12 -15.99
C PHE A 689 -2.02 17.36 -14.71
N ASN A 690 -2.38 17.96 -13.58
CA ASN A 690 -2.33 17.32 -12.28
C ASN A 690 -3.75 16.97 -11.78
N SER A 691 -3.84 15.97 -10.92
CA SER A 691 -5.10 15.62 -10.27
C SER A 691 -5.57 16.77 -9.37
N GLU A 692 -6.88 16.92 -9.18
CA GLU A 692 -7.51 17.96 -8.34
C GLU A 692 -7.20 19.41 -8.75
N THR A 693 -6.81 19.66 -10.01
CA THR A 693 -6.57 21.01 -10.56
C THR A 693 -7.68 21.41 -11.53
N PHE A 694 -7.74 22.70 -11.86
CA PHE A 694 -8.58 23.24 -12.94
C PHE A 694 -7.79 23.17 -14.25
N ARG A 695 -8.16 22.23 -15.13
CA ARG A 695 -7.38 21.88 -16.34
C ARG A 695 -7.34 23.04 -17.36
N THR A 696 -8.39 23.86 -17.40
CA THR A 696 -8.48 24.98 -18.33
C THR A 696 -7.89 26.28 -17.80
N LEU A 697 -7.46 26.31 -16.53
CA LEU A 697 -6.73 27.43 -15.94
C LEU A 697 -5.22 27.25 -16.05
N ASN A 698 -4.51 28.34 -16.28
CA ASN A 698 -3.05 28.36 -16.13
C ASN A 698 -2.66 28.38 -14.66
N LEU A 699 -1.44 27.95 -14.36
CA LEU A 699 -0.88 28.05 -13.02
C LEU A 699 -0.94 29.53 -12.55
N ASN A 700 -1.43 29.73 -11.33
CA ASN A 700 -1.56 31.06 -10.70
C ASN A 700 -2.42 32.09 -11.49
N GLU A 701 -3.36 31.62 -12.36
CA GLU A 701 -4.22 32.50 -13.15
C GLU A 701 -5.23 33.29 -12.30
N ALA A 702 -5.73 32.69 -11.23
CA ALA A 702 -6.71 33.32 -10.34
C ALA A 702 -6.42 33.02 -8.87
N ALA A 703 -6.58 34.02 -8.01
CA ALA A 703 -6.35 33.87 -6.58
C ALA A 703 -7.41 34.67 -5.78
N GLY A 704 -7.45 34.43 -4.45
CA GLY A 704 -8.35 35.17 -3.58
C GLY A 704 -8.07 34.92 -2.10
N ASP A 705 -8.71 35.72 -1.26
CA ASP A 705 -8.78 35.53 0.19
C ASP A 705 -10.14 34.92 0.63
N LYS A 706 -11.10 34.82 -0.32
CA LYS A 706 -12.35 34.09 -0.22
C LYS A 706 -12.43 33.10 -1.37
N ILE A 707 -12.36 31.83 -1.05
CA ILE A 707 -12.25 30.74 -2.03
C ILE A 707 -13.29 29.66 -1.73
N PHE A 708 -13.88 29.15 -2.78
CA PHE A 708 -14.61 27.89 -2.78
C PHE A 708 -14.20 27.08 -4.00
N THR A 709 -13.81 25.84 -3.83
CA THR A 709 -13.57 24.90 -4.94
C THR A 709 -14.26 23.57 -4.70
N LEU A 710 -14.77 23.00 -5.77
CA LEU A 710 -15.35 21.66 -5.81
C LEU A 710 -14.79 20.92 -7.02
N ASN A 711 -14.11 19.81 -6.78
CA ASN A 711 -13.61 18.93 -7.81
C ASN A 711 -14.34 17.58 -7.71
N LEU A 712 -14.96 17.13 -8.78
CA LEU A 712 -15.63 15.85 -8.89
C LEU A 712 -14.96 15.04 -9.99
N THR A 713 -14.53 13.83 -9.67
CA THR A 713 -14.01 12.88 -10.65
C THR A 713 -14.67 11.54 -10.45
N HIS A 714 -15.50 11.11 -11.40
CA HIS A 714 -16.05 9.76 -11.42
C HIS A 714 -15.22 8.89 -12.34
N ASN A 715 -14.45 7.99 -11.74
CA ASN A 715 -13.61 7.05 -12.46
C ASN A 715 -14.36 5.73 -12.65
N PHE A 716 -14.86 5.48 -13.85
CA PHE A 716 -15.57 4.24 -14.22
C PHE A 716 -14.62 3.08 -14.46
N ARG A 717 -13.29 3.32 -14.56
CA ARG A 717 -12.33 2.35 -15.07
C ARG A 717 -12.82 1.77 -16.41
N ASP A 718 -12.66 0.46 -16.63
CA ASP A 718 -13.15 -0.27 -17.81
C ASP A 718 -14.62 -0.74 -17.66
N GLU A 719 -15.21 -0.57 -16.48
CA GLU A 719 -16.52 -1.16 -16.14
C GLU A 719 -17.66 -0.61 -17.00
N LEU A 720 -17.62 0.68 -17.36
CA LEU A 720 -18.63 1.28 -18.23
C LEU A 720 -18.70 0.59 -19.58
N PHE A 721 -17.56 0.32 -20.22
CA PHE A 721 -17.50 -0.30 -21.54
C PHE A 721 -17.88 -1.78 -21.50
N ARG A 722 -17.61 -2.47 -20.38
CA ARG A 722 -18.05 -3.85 -20.15
C ARG A 722 -19.57 -3.93 -19.93
N LEU A 723 -20.14 -3.06 -19.10
CA LEU A 723 -21.57 -2.98 -18.87
C LEU A 723 -22.36 -2.66 -20.14
N LEU A 724 -21.87 -1.74 -20.96
CA LEU A 724 -22.47 -1.39 -22.25
C LEU A 724 -22.15 -2.38 -23.36
N ASN A 725 -21.36 -3.41 -23.08
CA ASN A 725 -20.92 -4.46 -24.01
C ASN A 725 -20.35 -3.90 -25.32
N VAL A 726 -19.56 -2.78 -25.23
CA VAL A 726 -19.00 -2.10 -26.40
C VAL A 726 -18.00 -3.01 -27.12
N PRO A 727 -18.26 -3.41 -28.39
CA PRO A 727 -17.38 -4.32 -29.12
C PRO A 727 -15.94 -3.81 -29.18
N LEU A 728 -14.96 -4.70 -29.10
CA LEU A 728 -13.51 -4.44 -29.06
C LEU A 728 -13.05 -3.73 -27.78
N ILE A 729 -13.63 -2.60 -27.41
CA ILE A 729 -13.17 -1.74 -26.30
C ILE A 729 -13.27 -2.46 -24.95
N LYS A 730 -14.35 -3.26 -24.73
CA LYS A 730 -14.54 -4.03 -23.48
C LYS A 730 -13.38 -4.98 -23.13
N ASN A 731 -12.56 -5.36 -24.11
CA ASN A 731 -11.47 -6.32 -23.96
C ASN A 731 -10.10 -5.63 -23.78
N TYR A 732 -10.01 -4.30 -23.93
CA TYR A 732 -8.74 -3.57 -23.89
C TYR A 732 -8.50 -2.78 -22.60
N GLU A 733 -9.37 -2.93 -21.59
CA GLU A 733 -9.29 -2.22 -20.30
C GLU A 733 -9.11 -0.72 -20.43
N ILE A 734 -9.84 -0.13 -21.38
CA ILE A 734 -9.85 1.32 -21.55
C ILE A 734 -10.55 1.93 -20.34
N MET A 735 -9.80 2.71 -19.58
CA MET A 735 -10.31 3.45 -18.43
C MET A 735 -10.99 4.73 -18.89
N PHE A 736 -12.17 4.97 -18.37
CA PHE A 736 -12.94 6.19 -18.62
C PHE A 736 -13.21 6.93 -17.31
N SER A 737 -13.08 8.26 -17.33
CA SER A 737 -13.41 9.10 -16.20
C SER A 737 -14.17 10.35 -16.65
N LEU A 738 -15.17 10.79 -15.87
CA LEU A 738 -15.84 12.08 -16.00
C LEU A 738 -15.29 13.03 -14.95
N ILE A 739 -15.05 14.28 -15.36
CA ILE A 739 -14.43 15.30 -14.53
C ILE A 739 -15.31 16.55 -14.57
N PHE A 740 -15.68 17.07 -13.40
CA PHE A 740 -16.37 18.34 -13.24
C PHE A 740 -15.69 19.14 -12.15
N ASN A 741 -15.39 20.40 -12.43
CA ASN A 741 -14.77 21.29 -11.46
C ASN A 741 -15.55 22.63 -11.40
N MET A 742 -15.63 23.18 -10.19
CA MET A 742 -16.26 24.49 -9.93
C MET A 742 -15.38 25.30 -8.99
N ALA A 743 -15.25 26.61 -9.25
CA ALA A 743 -14.53 27.54 -8.37
C ALA A 743 -15.26 28.87 -8.22
N LEU A 744 -15.08 29.47 -7.05
CA LEU A 744 -15.38 30.86 -6.73
C LEU A 744 -14.15 31.50 -6.10
N SER A 745 -13.84 32.75 -6.44
CA SER A 745 -12.77 33.49 -5.75
C SER A 745 -13.11 34.94 -5.68
N ASP A 746 -12.85 35.56 -4.54
CA ASP A 746 -13.02 37.03 -4.36
C ASP A 746 -11.92 37.54 -3.42
N LEU A 747 -11.80 38.85 -3.33
CA LEU A 747 -10.88 39.58 -2.46
C LEU A 747 -11.64 40.58 -1.60
N ASN A 748 -11.26 40.68 -0.32
CA ASN A 748 -11.67 41.78 0.54
C ASN A 748 -11.20 43.13 -0.02
N GLU A 749 -11.95 44.18 0.16
CA GLU A 749 -11.58 45.51 -0.37
C GLU A 749 -10.24 46.00 0.21
N SER A 750 -9.96 45.72 1.49
CA SER A 750 -8.68 46.04 2.12
C SER A 750 -7.52 45.24 1.53
N THR A 751 -7.73 43.96 1.20
CA THR A 751 -6.73 43.11 0.53
C THR A 751 -6.46 43.63 -0.90
N LYS A 752 -7.48 44.05 -1.65
CA LYS A 752 -7.31 44.65 -2.98
C LYS A 752 -6.42 45.88 -3.01
N GLN A 753 -6.48 46.70 -1.97
CA GLN A 753 -5.68 47.95 -1.91
C GLN A 753 -4.17 47.67 -1.81
N ILE A 754 -3.79 46.56 -1.24
CA ILE A 754 -2.36 46.17 -1.05
C ILE A 754 -1.91 45.06 -2.01
N SER A 755 -2.80 44.54 -2.84
CA SER A 755 -2.50 43.50 -3.83
C SER A 755 -2.25 44.12 -5.22
N PRO A 756 -1.45 43.48 -6.07
CA PRO A 756 -1.28 43.87 -7.46
C PRO A 756 -2.62 43.88 -8.22
N HIS A 757 -2.83 44.87 -9.08
CA HIS A 757 -4.08 45.03 -9.81
C HIS A 757 -4.40 43.93 -10.84
N PHE A 758 -3.44 43.08 -11.16
CA PHE A 758 -3.61 41.99 -12.13
C PHE A 758 -4.18 40.70 -11.51
N VAL A 759 -4.44 40.65 -10.18
CA VAL A 759 -5.01 39.44 -9.56
C VAL A 759 -6.41 39.19 -10.07
N LYS A 760 -6.60 38.12 -10.82
CA LYS A 760 -7.90 37.70 -11.38
C LYS A 760 -8.73 37.00 -10.31
N THR A 761 -10.02 37.26 -10.28
CA THR A 761 -11.00 36.61 -9.39
C THR A 761 -12.21 36.12 -10.18
N PHE A 762 -12.88 35.10 -9.68
CA PHE A 762 -14.14 34.57 -10.22
C PHE A 762 -15.28 34.84 -9.25
N LYS A 763 -15.90 36.02 -9.33
CA LYS A 763 -17.03 36.40 -8.47
C LYS A 763 -18.31 35.61 -8.72
N HIS A 764 -18.50 35.11 -9.93
CA HIS A 764 -19.54 34.13 -10.27
C HIS A 764 -18.86 32.76 -10.43
N PRO A 765 -19.59 31.66 -10.18
CA PRO A 765 -18.98 30.32 -10.27
C PRO A 765 -18.33 30.08 -11.64
N PHE A 766 -17.08 29.73 -11.63
CA PHE A 766 -16.35 29.20 -12.77
C PHE A 766 -16.62 27.68 -12.88
N TYR A 767 -16.88 27.21 -14.09
CA TYR A 767 -17.15 25.79 -14.34
C TYR A 767 -16.30 25.23 -15.46
N GLU A 768 -15.83 24.03 -15.28
CA GLU A 768 -15.27 23.20 -16.35
C GLU A 768 -15.78 21.78 -16.27
N LEU A 769 -15.92 21.15 -17.43
CA LEU A 769 -16.39 19.77 -17.58
C LEU A 769 -15.52 19.07 -18.60
N GLY A 770 -15.27 17.78 -18.39
CA GLY A 770 -14.52 17.00 -19.32
C GLY A 770 -14.52 15.51 -19.02
N PHE A 771 -13.71 14.79 -19.78
CA PHE A 771 -13.49 13.37 -19.59
C PHE A 771 -12.03 13.00 -19.79
N GLY A 772 -11.63 11.89 -19.18
CA GLY A 772 -10.32 11.30 -19.34
C GLY A 772 -10.40 9.88 -19.89
N ILE A 773 -9.48 9.54 -20.76
CA ILE A 773 -9.29 8.21 -21.32
C ILE A 773 -7.87 7.76 -21.03
N GLY A 774 -7.73 6.53 -20.54
CA GLY A 774 -6.44 5.90 -20.27
C GLY A 774 -6.51 4.40 -20.46
N GLN A 775 -5.42 3.72 -20.22
CA GLN A 775 -5.38 2.26 -20.15
C GLN A 775 -4.85 1.86 -18.77
N GLY A 776 -5.32 0.72 -18.27
CA GLY A 776 -5.02 0.27 -16.90
C GLY A 776 -3.54 0.17 -16.52
N ILE A 777 -2.65 -0.07 -17.49
CA ILE A 777 -1.21 -0.20 -17.28
C ILE A 777 -0.47 1.13 -17.39
N ILE A 778 -0.97 2.01 -18.28
CA ILE A 778 -0.27 3.25 -18.61
C ILE A 778 -0.50 4.24 -17.48
N PRO A 779 0.55 4.76 -16.81
CA PRO A 779 0.40 5.64 -15.65
C PRO A 779 -0.04 7.06 -16.02
N PHE A 780 -0.63 7.26 -17.20
CA PHE A 780 -1.16 8.55 -17.61
C PHE A 780 -2.50 8.39 -18.33
N LYS A 781 -3.29 9.46 -18.27
CA LYS A 781 -4.57 9.60 -18.97
C LYS A 781 -4.53 10.82 -19.87
N ILE A 782 -5.16 10.71 -21.02
CA ILE A 782 -5.43 11.88 -21.88
C ILE A 782 -6.77 12.45 -21.42
N GLU A 783 -6.78 13.70 -21.00
CA GLU A 783 -7.98 14.42 -20.53
C GLU A 783 -8.38 15.50 -21.54
N PHE A 784 -9.68 15.59 -21.80
CA PHE A 784 -10.34 16.55 -22.68
C PHE A 784 -11.24 17.41 -21.84
N MET A 785 -10.95 18.71 -21.75
CA MET A 785 -11.60 19.61 -20.81
C MET A 785 -12.15 20.85 -21.51
N TRP A 786 -13.37 21.22 -21.17
CA TRP A 786 -14.07 22.39 -21.68
C TRP A 786 -14.36 23.39 -20.58
N LYS A 787 -13.99 24.65 -20.81
CA LYS A 787 -14.40 25.80 -20.01
C LYS A 787 -15.87 26.15 -20.38
N LEU A 788 -16.78 26.05 -19.41
CA LEU A 788 -18.20 26.27 -19.70
C LEU A 788 -18.60 27.74 -19.69
N ASN A 789 -17.90 28.56 -18.89
CA ASN A 789 -18.09 30.03 -18.82
C ASN A 789 -16.70 30.71 -18.71
N TYR A 790 -16.66 32.03 -18.63
CA TYR A 790 -15.42 32.82 -18.67
C TYR A 790 -14.54 32.48 -19.88
N ARG A 791 -15.13 32.45 -21.05
CA ARG A 791 -14.49 31.97 -22.29
C ARG A 791 -13.54 33.02 -22.90
N ASP A 792 -12.56 33.42 -22.13
CA ASP A 792 -11.54 34.45 -22.44
C ASP A 792 -10.20 33.84 -22.93
N GLY A 793 -10.14 32.57 -23.15
CA GLY A 793 -8.97 31.78 -23.59
C GLY A 793 -9.01 30.38 -22.96
N ASN A 794 -8.23 29.48 -23.52
CA ASN A 794 -8.17 28.06 -23.07
C ASN A 794 -9.56 27.43 -22.92
N ASN A 795 -10.48 27.76 -23.86
CA ASN A 795 -11.86 27.25 -23.78
C ASN A 795 -11.99 25.75 -23.93
N PHE A 796 -11.01 25.15 -24.56
CA PHE A 796 -10.81 23.71 -24.69
C PHE A 796 -9.33 23.39 -24.55
N ARG A 797 -9.01 22.40 -23.70
CA ARG A 797 -7.66 21.88 -23.53
C ARG A 797 -7.64 20.36 -23.60
N VAL A 798 -6.57 19.85 -24.19
CA VAL A 798 -6.22 18.43 -24.14
C VAL A 798 -4.87 18.33 -23.45
N GLY A 799 -4.77 17.47 -22.47
CA GLY A 799 -3.52 17.28 -21.72
C GLY A 799 -3.34 15.86 -21.20
N LEU A 800 -2.14 15.63 -20.73
CA LEU A 800 -1.75 14.38 -20.08
C LEU A 800 -1.83 14.55 -18.57
N ASN A 801 -2.64 13.73 -17.92
CA ASN A 801 -2.64 13.62 -16.45
C ASN A 801 -1.74 12.46 -16.04
N MET A 802 -0.65 12.78 -15.34
CA MET A 802 0.33 11.83 -14.84
C MET A 802 0.28 11.81 -13.31
N PRO A 803 -0.44 10.89 -12.67
CA PRO A 803 -0.57 10.85 -11.21
C PRO A 803 0.74 10.52 -10.46
N LEU A 804 1.84 10.25 -11.18
CA LEU A 804 3.15 9.91 -10.61
C LEU A 804 4.20 11.03 -10.76
N LEU A 805 3.91 12.14 -11.38
CA LEU A 805 4.73 13.34 -11.43
C LEU A 805 4.16 14.39 -10.49
#